data_e4c328270c9f79a688de76037c8d601b
#
_entry.id   e4c328270c9f79a688de76037c8d601b
#
_cell.length_a   1.000
_cell.length_b   1.000
_cell.length_c   1.000
_cell.angle_alpha   90.00
_cell.angle_beta   90.00
_cell.angle_gamma   90.00
#
_symmetry.space_group_name_H-M   'P 1'
#
loop_
_entity.id
_entity.type
_entity.pdbx_description
1 polymer ?
#
loop_
_entity_poly.entity_id
_entity_poly.type
_entity_poly.pdbx_seq_one_letter_code
_entity_poly.pdbx_strand_id
1 'polypeptide(L)'
;MKTPAQWKAWFESEEFARQTDYQGLLGAAYSPSGTHLRLWAPTAQSVRVDLYRKGDGGACIGSLPLSPWGQGVWGVYLPGDQHGKYYHFNVTTEWGSVTTADPYARAAGVNGARSMIVDLARTDPPGWEQDKRPVIPASKRSVWEVSVRDFSQDPASGVRNAWRGKFLAFTQQGTTLNGDGVHPTCLSYLKRLGVRYVQLMPIFDFGSVDESRPLTRQYNWGYDPANYNVPEGSYSTDPARGEVRVRECKQMIQALHAAGIGVVMDVVYNHMYRFDNVLNRAVPFYYFRQNEDGSLSNGSGCGNEFASERPMARKYFLDSVLYWAQEYHIDGFRFDLMGLYDVETMNLLRAELDKLPGGRDILMYGEPWQGGSSALHRYEANKNNLAMLNDRIGIFCDDTRDAIKGGCFNAREPGYVEGKPGSFWDIGGAVAAWCRSDKFPPHTPGQIVSYVSAHDNFTLWDKLLLVRYERPEFGAVDRAALAQNRLAAGIYLTCMGLPFWQAGEEFARTKKGQGNSYRSSPALNRLDWKRAEQFHGLVDYYRGLIGLRNAFPRLGAVDRASPNAIAFFDLEQPLVGWRLPALPGDGAWWGALCVYYNPTEQEQPIRLPDGRWKLLSDGTSSSLWRGDSRILSGEAVLAPVSATIFGLV
;
A
#
# COMPACT_ATOMS: atom_id res chain seq x y z
N MET A 1 33.19 -23.50 -15.88
CA MET A 1 32.11 -22.63 -15.35
C MET A 1 31.42 -21.92 -16.49
N LYS A 2 30.08 -21.86 -16.49
CA LYS A 2 29.32 -21.01 -17.43
C LYS A 2 29.61 -19.53 -17.16
N THR A 3 29.61 -18.69 -18.20
CA THR A 3 29.63 -17.23 -18.05
C THR A 3 28.27 -16.72 -17.53
N PRO A 4 28.16 -15.49 -17.00
CA PRO A 4 26.87 -14.93 -16.57
C PRO A 4 25.81 -14.97 -17.68
N ALA A 5 26.15 -14.62 -18.93
CA ALA A 5 25.24 -14.70 -20.07
C ALA A 5 24.80 -16.15 -20.39
N GLN A 6 25.71 -17.13 -20.24
CA GLN A 6 25.36 -18.55 -20.42
C GLN A 6 24.42 -19.07 -19.30
N TRP A 7 24.59 -18.57 -18.06
CA TRP A 7 23.65 -18.85 -16.97
C TRP A 7 22.28 -18.25 -17.23
N LYS A 8 22.22 -16.96 -17.66
CA LYS A 8 20.95 -16.33 -18.07
C LYS A 8 20.23 -17.17 -19.13
N ALA A 9 20.91 -17.48 -20.23
CA ALA A 9 20.34 -18.27 -21.32
C ALA A 9 19.85 -19.67 -20.86
N TRP A 10 20.55 -20.30 -19.93
CA TRP A 10 20.13 -21.58 -19.40
C TRP A 10 18.90 -21.45 -18.50
N PHE A 11 18.85 -20.48 -17.59
CA PHE A 11 17.69 -20.23 -16.73
C PHE A 11 16.41 -19.85 -17.51
N GLU A 12 16.57 -19.28 -18.70
CA GLU A 12 15.47 -18.91 -19.58
C GLU A 12 15.11 -20.01 -20.60
N SER A 13 15.81 -21.14 -20.57
CA SER A 13 15.53 -22.25 -21.50
C SER A 13 14.32 -23.09 -21.05
N GLU A 14 13.57 -23.60 -22.03
CA GLU A 14 12.47 -24.56 -21.79
C GLU A 14 12.96 -25.84 -21.11
N GLU A 15 14.20 -26.24 -21.39
CA GLU A 15 14.80 -27.42 -20.78
C GLU A 15 14.97 -27.24 -19.27
N PHE A 16 15.52 -26.09 -18.83
CA PHE A 16 15.64 -25.78 -17.40
C PHE A 16 14.27 -25.75 -16.74
N ALA A 17 13.30 -25.03 -17.32
CA ALA A 17 11.94 -24.97 -16.79
C ALA A 17 11.32 -26.36 -16.63
N ARG A 18 11.40 -27.21 -17.67
CA ARG A 18 10.86 -28.58 -17.64
C ARG A 18 11.50 -29.45 -16.55
N GLN A 19 12.81 -29.27 -16.30
CA GLN A 19 13.55 -30.07 -15.30
C GLN A 19 13.33 -29.57 -13.87
N THR A 20 12.98 -28.30 -13.67
CA THR A 20 13.03 -27.65 -12.35
C THR A 20 11.73 -26.99 -11.91
N ASP A 21 10.68 -27.00 -12.75
CA ASP A 21 9.37 -26.46 -12.40
C ASP A 21 8.67 -27.35 -11.36
N TYR A 22 8.77 -26.95 -10.10
CA TYR A 22 8.22 -27.68 -8.96
C TYR A 22 6.97 -26.97 -8.43
N GLN A 23 5.84 -27.65 -8.43
CA GLN A 23 4.55 -27.10 -8.00
C GLN A 23 4.14 -27.49 -6.57
N GLY A 24 4.98 -28.25 -5.84
CA GLY A 24 4.72 -28.65 -4.47
C GLY A 24 5.07 -27.59 -3.42
N LEU A 25 4.85 -27.94 -2.15
CA LEU A 25 5.17 -27.08 -1.01
C LEU A 25 6.68 -26.98 -0.80
N LEU A 26 7.17 -25.76 -0.56
CA LEU A 26 8.54 -25.44 -0.18
C LEU A 26 8.58 -24.84 1.22
N GLY A 27 9.77 -24.78 1.83
CA GLY A 27 9.95 -24.34 3.20
C GLY A 27 9.68 -25.42 4.24
N ALA A 28 9.34 -25.02 5.45
CA ALA A 28 9.05 -25.90 6.59
C ALA A 28 7.56 -26.29 6.61
N ALA A 29 7.25 -27.51 6.20
CA ALA A 29 5.92 -28.10 6.38
C ALA A 29 5.86 -28.82 7.73
N TYR A 30 5.39 -28.11 8.75
CA TYR A 30 5.32 -28.56 10.13
C TYR A 30 4.08 -29.43 10.41
N SER A 31 4.26 -30.45 11.25
CA SER A 31 3.22 -31.12 12.01
C SER A 31 3.75 -31.52 13.40
N PRO A 32 2.91 -31.84 14.40
CA PRO A 32 3.38 -32.31 15.70
C PRO A 32 4.19 -33.61 15.66
N SER A 33 3.99 -34.43 14.64
CA SER A 33 4.72 -35.69 14.45
C SER A 33 6.05 -35.55 13.69
N GLY A 34 6.24 -34.41 12.99
CA GLY A 34 7.48 -34.12 12.28
C GLY A 34 7.35 -32.99 11.29
N THR A 35 8.50 -32.56 10.78
CA THR A 35 8.60 -31.42 9.84
C THR A 35 9.36 -31.85 8.60
N HIS A 36 8.78 -31.60 7.43
CA HIS A 36 9.52 -31.65 6.17
C HIS A 36 10.13 -30.27 5.88
N LEU A 37 11.44 -30.21 5.71
CA LEU A 37 12.13 -29.04 5.19
C LEU A 37 12.43 -29.28 3.72
N ARG A 38 12.02 -28.37 2.83
CA ARG A 38 12.27 -28.43 1.39
C ARG A 38 12.81 -27.12 0.86
N LEU A 39 13.94 -27.17 0.17
CA LEU A 39 14.56 -26.04 -0.49
C LEU A 39 14.64 -26.31 -1.99
N TRP A 40 14.14 -25.38 -2.80
CA TRP A 40 14.40 -25.39 -4.23
C TRP A 40 15.77 -24.76 -4.49
N ALA A 41 16.72 -25.59 -4.92
CA ALA A 41 18.11 -25.20 -5.20
C ALA A 41 18.68 -26.05 -6.33
N PRO A 42 18.20 -25.88 -7.59
CA PRO A 42 18.55 -26.74 -8.72
C PRO A 42 20.04 -26.66 -9.12
N THR A 43 20.74 -25.61 -8.70
CA THR A 43 22.18 -25.43 -8.96
C THR A 43 23.06 -25.98 -7.84
N ALA A 44 22.46 -26.49 -6.74
CA ALA A 44 23.21 -27.01 -5.61
C ALA A 44 23.81 -28.37 -5.92
N GLN A 45 25.03 -28.58 -5.47
CA GLN A 45 25.75 -29.87 -5.44
C GLN A 45 25.47 -30.62 -4.13
N SER A 46 25.24 -29.89 -3.04
CA SER A 46 24.80 -30.42 -1.75
C SER A 46 24.09 -29.36 -0.93
N VAL A 47 23.16 -29.81 -0.09
CA VAL A 47 22.45 -28.95 0.87
C VAL A 47 22.46 -29.63 2.24
N ARG A 48 22.70 -28.84 3.30
CA ARG A 48 22.58 -29.26 4.69
C ARG A 48 21.70 -28.28 5.45
N VAL A 49 21.02 -28.74 6.49
CA VAL A 49 20.33 -27.89 7.45
C VAL A 49 21.03 -27.96 8.80
N ASP A 50 21.27 -26.82 9.41
CA ASP A 50 21.74 -26.70 10.78
C ASP A 50 20.61 -26.20 11.67
N LEU A 51 20.42 -26.87 12.81
CA LEU A 51 19.34 -26.61 13.77
C LEU A 51 19.87 -25.89 15.02
N TYR A 52 19.06 -25.02 15.59
CA TYR A 52 19.40 -24.20 16.76
C TYR A 52 18.21 -24.08 17.71
N ARG A 53 18.49 -23.83 19.00
CA ARG A 53 17.44 -23.50 20.01
C ARG A 53 17.07 -22.03 20.03
N LYS A 54 17.91 -21.14 19.45
CA LYS A 54 17.73 -19.69 19.49
C LYS A 54 17.82 -19.09 18.08
N GLY A 55 17.09 -18.03 17.85
CA GLY A 55 17.11 -17.25 16.61
C GLY A 55 18.40 -16.47 16.38
N ASP A 56 19.14 -16.22 17.46
CA ASP A 56 20.46 -15.57 17.45
C ASP A 56 21.39 -16.25 18.46
N GLY A 57 22.69 -16.31 18.12
CA GLY A 57 23.71 -16.97 18.95
C GLY A 57 23.44 -18.46 19.21
N GLY A 58 24.05 -19.01 20.27
CA GLY A 58 23.89 -20.40 20.68
C GLY A 58 24.56 -21.42 19.74
N ALA A 59 24.79 -22.63 20.27
CA ALA A 59 25.41 -23.73 19.52
C ALA A 59 24.43 -24.39 18.54
N CYS A 60 24.96 -24.91 17.43
CA CYS A 60 24.26 -25.84 16.56
C CYS A 60 23.94 -27.12 17.34
N ILE A 61 22.68 -27.54 17.34
CA ILE A 61 22.20 -28.73 18.06
C ILE A 61 22.00 -29.95 17.14
N GLY A 62 22.14 -29.79 15.85
CA GLY A 62 22.03 -30.83 14.85
C GLY A 62 22.35 -30.31 13.47
N SER A 63 23.00 -31.13 12.66
CA SER A 63 23.32 -30.80 11.27
C SER A 63 23.04 -32.05 10.42
N LEU A 64 22.12 -31.88 9.44
CA LEU A 64 21.61 -32.98 8.63
C LEU A 64 21.76 -32.67 7.14
N PRO A 65 22.21 -33.67 6.31
CA PRO A 65 22.16 -33.50 4.86
C PRO A 65 20.71 -33.55 4.36
N LEU A 66 20.39 -32.80 3.32
CA LEU A 66 19.18 -32.96 2.54
C LEU A 66 19.45 -33.89 1.37
N SER A 67 18.44 -34.65 0.99
CA SER A 67 18.49 -35.53 -0.18
C SER A 67 17.78 -34.89 -1.37
N PRO A 68 18.20 -35.17 -2.61
CA PRO A 68 17.46 -34.77 -3.80
C PRO A 68 16.01 -35.28 -3.77
N TRP A 69 15.04 -34.38 -3.99
CA TRP A 69 13.60 -34.69 -3.98
C TRP A 69 12.99 -34.76 -5.38
N GLY A 70 13.71 -34.27 -6.38
CA GLY A 70 13.27 -34.09 -7.76
C GLY A 70 13.00 -32.60 -8.12
N GLN A 71 13.01 -32.30 -9.40
CA GLN A 71 12.74 -30.96 -9.95
C GLN A 71 13.54 -29.83 -9.28
N GLY A 72 14.81 -30.10 -8.95
CA GLY A 72 15.69 -29.12 -8.29
C GLY A 72 15.45 -28.93 -6.80
N VAL A 73 14.55 -29.71 -6.17
CA VAL A 73 14.25 -29.63 -4.74
C VAL A 73 15.16 -30.56 -3.94
N TRP A 74 15.60 -30.09 -2.80
CA TRP A 74 16.30 -30.84 -1.75
C TRP A 74 15.41 -30.93 -0.52
N GLY A 75 15.35 -32.08 0.14
CA GLY A 75 14.45 -32.27 1.27
C GLY A 75 15.02 -33.16 2.38
N VAL A 76 14.54 -32.93 3.60
CA VAL A 76 14.80 -33.77 4.78
C VAL A 76 13.56 -33.83 5.68
N TYR A 77 13.37 -34.97 6.34
CA TYR A 77 12.34 -35.12 7.38
C TYR A 77 12.95 -35.08 8.77
N LEU A 78 12.41 -34.26 9.63
CA LEU A 78 12.77 -34.12 11.04
C LEU A 78 11.66 -34.72 11.89
N PRO A 79 11.89 -35.88 12.58
CA PRO A 79 10.84 -36.53 13.37
C PRO A 79 10.54 -35.77 14.67
N GLY A 80 9.30 -35.88 15.15
CA GLY A 80 8.81 -35.29 16.40
C GLY A 80 8.54 -33.79 16.30
N ASP A 81 8.04 -33.19 17.37
CA ASP A 81 7.71 -31.76 17.43
C ASP A 81 8.96 -30.90 17.31
N GLN A 82 9.05 -30.16 16.21
CA GLN A 82 10.16 -29.26 15.90
C GLN A 82 9.79 -27.78 16.12
N HIS A 83 8.57 -27.49 16.53
CA HIS A 83 8.15 -26.11 16.80
C HIS A 83 9.12 -25.39 17.75
N GLY A 84 9.44 -24.14 17.43
CA GLY A 84 10.34 -23.30 18.24
C GLY A 84 11.82 -23.50 17.93
N LYS A 85 12.20 -24.47 17.11
CA LYS A 85 13.59 -24.59 16.64
C LYS A 85 13.85 -23.64 15.49
N TYR A 86 15.08 -23.13 15.47
CA TYR A 86 15.58 -22.28 14.41
C TYR A 86 16.51 -23.06 13.50
N TYR A 87 16.62 -22.63 12.24
CA TYR A 87 17.46 -23.30 11.27
C TYR A 87 17.97 -22.34 10.19
N HIS A 88 19.01 -22.77 9.52
CA HIS A 88 19.44 -22.23 8.24
C HIS A 88 19.92 -23.36 7.34
N PHE A 89 19.98 -23.10 6.04
CA PHE A 89 20.57 -24.01 5.07
C PHE A 89 22.02 -23.62 4.77
N ASN A 90 22.87 -24.64 4.56
CA ASN A 90 24.19 -24.50 3.96
C ASN A 90 24.08 -25.07 2.55
N VAL A 91 24.21 -24.22 1.55
CA VAL A 91 24.06 -24.58 0.13
C VAL A 91 25.44 -24.51 -0.51
N THR A 92 25.88 -25.64 -1.11
CA THR A 92 27.13 -25.72 -1.87
C THR A 92 26.79 -25.78 -3.35
N THR A 93 27.32 -24.84 -4.11
CA THR A 93 27.20 -24.74 -5.56
C THR A 93 28.57 -24.69 -6.20
N GLU A 94 28.66 -24.55 -7.51
CA GLU A 94 29.96 -24.32 -8.20
C GLU A 94 30.65 -23.00 -7.81
N TRP A 95 29.90 -22.04 -7.23
CA TRP A 95 30.44 -20.76 -6.73
C TRP A 95 30.92 -20.81 -5.28
N GLY A 96 30.81 -21.96 -4.62
CA GLY A 96 31.20 -22.16 -3.23
C GLY A 96 30.04 -22.50 -2.31
N SER A 97 30.31 -22.49 -1.01
CA SER A 97 29.34 -22.80 0.04
C SER A 97 28.89 -21.53 0.75
N VAL A 98 27.57 -21.37 0.90
CA VAL A 98 26.95 -20.22 1.59
C VAL A 98 25.92 -20.68 2.59
N THR A 99 25.73 -19.90 3.66
CA THR A 99 24.67 -20.09 4.63
C THR A 99 23.51 -19.15 4.31
N THR A 100 22.27 -19.65 4.33
CA THR A 100 21.08 -18.84 4.03
C THR A 100 19.92 -19.21 4.95
N ALA A 101 19.10 -18.20 5.33
CA ALA A 101 17.76 -18.47 5.83
C ALA A 101 16.91 -19.09 4.72
N ASP A 102 15.80 -19.70 5.09
CA ASP A 102 14.84 -20.29 4.15
C ASP A 102 14.08 -19.18 3.41
N PRO A 103 14.08 -19.13 2.07
CA PRO A 103 13.25 -18.20 1.32
C PRO A 103 11.75 -18.28 1.66
N TYR A 104 11.27 -19.46 2.06
CA TYR A 104 9.88 -19.70 2.46
C TYR A 104 9.66 -19.63 3.98
N ALA A 105 10.60 -19.09 4.76
CA ALA A 105 10.41 -18.93 6.21
C ALA A 105 9.09 -18.20 6.53
N ARG A 106 8.39 -18.63 7.60
CA ARG A 106 7.15 -18.03 8.09
C ARG A 106 7.36 -17.24 9.40
N ALA A 107 8.47 -17.53 10.06
CA ALA A 107 8.94 -16.81 11.24
C ALA A 107 10.47 -16.83 11.25
N ALA A 108 11.09 -15.87 11.88
CA ALA A 108 12.53 -15.74 11.95
C ALA A 108 12.99 -15.18 13.29
N GLY A 109 14.24 -15.38 13.63
CA GLY A 109 14.94 -14.71 14.72
C GLY A 109 15.35 -13.29 14.34
N VAL A 110 16.15 -12.69 15.20
CA VAL A 110 16.67 -11.32 15.06
C VAL A 110 17.27 -11.10 13.66
N ASN A 111 16.89 -9.99 13.02
CA ASN A 111 17.35 -9.56 11.69
C ASN A 111 17.11 -10.63 10.59
N GLY A 112 16.14 -11.51 10.76
CA GLY A 112 15.83 -12.54 9.78
C GLY A 112 16.94 -13.59 9.55
N ALA A 113 17.99 -13.62 10.38
CA ALA A 113 19.20 -14.40 10.14
C ALA A 113 18.99 -15.92 10.17
N ARG A 114 18.06 -16.39 10.98
CA ARG A 114 17.64 -17.81 11.07
C ARG A 114 16.15 -17.91 10.92
N SER A 115 15.71 -18.82 10.09
CA SER A 115 14.30 -19.21 9.99
C SER A 115 13.86 -19.98 11.21
N MET A 116 12.59 -19.89 11.60
CA MET A 116 12.01 -20.64 12.70
C MET A 116 11.01 -21.68 12.17
N ILE A 117 11.08 -22.90 12.64
CA ILE A 117 10.02 -23.88 12.45
C ILE A 117 8.85 -23.50 13.36
N VAL A 118 7.75 -23.10 12.79
CA VAL A 118 6.61 -22.55 13.51
C VAL A 118 5.34 -23.34 13.22
N ASP A 119 4.62 -23.68 14.28
CA ASP A 119 3.21 -24.05 14.20
C ASP A 119 2.40 -22.75 14.14
N LEU A 120 1.91 -22.40 12.96
CA LEU A 120 1.18 -21.15 12.76
C LEU A 120 -0.09 -21.08 13.60
N ALA A 121 -0.77 -22.20 13.84
CA ALA A 121 -1.96 -22.23 14.68
C ALA A 121 -1.68 -21.80 16.15
N ARG A 122 -0.44 -22.04 16.65
CA ARG A 122 -0.03 -21.55 17.99
C ARG A 122 0.22 -20.05 18.01
N THR A 123 0.25 -19.39 16.88
CA THR A 123 0.42 -17.92 16.77
C THR A 123 -0.91 -17.19 16.64
N ASP A 124 -2.02 -17.91 16.50
CA ASP A 124 -3.34 -17.32 16.36
C ASP A 124 -3.76 -16.62 17.67
N PRO A 125 -4.18 -15.37 17.60
CA PRO A 125 -4.77 -14.70 18.75
C PRO A 125 -6.15 -15.32 19.07
N PRO A 126 -6.65 -15.17 20.30
CA PRO A 126 -7.98 -15.64 20.64
C PRO A 126 -9.05 -15.12 19.67
N GLY A 127 -9.86 -16.03 19.14
CA GLY A 127 -10.92 -15.70 18.18
C GLY A 127 -10.43 -15.51 16.73
N TRP A 128 -9.21 -15.86 16.39
CA TRP A 128 -8.67 -15.72 15.03
C TRP A 128 -9.45 -16.53 13.99
N GLU A 129 -9.93 -17.71 14.35
CA GLU A 129 -10.76 -18.56 13.49
C GLU A 129 -12.12 -17.95 13.12
N GLN A 130 -12.62 -17.00 13.93
CA GLN A 130 -13.82 -16.21 13.67
C GLN A 130 -13.52 -14.89 12.95
N ASP A 131 -12.25 -14.50 12.84
CA ASP A 131 -11.87 -13.30 12.14
C ASP A 131 -12.27 -13.37 10.66
N LYS A 132 -12.88 -12.31 10.16
CA LYS A 132 -13.35 -12.22 8.78
C LYS A 132 -13.01 -10.87 8.19
N ARG A 133 -12.60 -10.89 6.94
CA ARG A 133 -12.45 -9.66 6.17
C ARG A 133 -13.74 -8.84 6.22
N PRO A 134 -13.67 -7.54 6.53
CA PRO A 134 -14.85 -6.69 6.49
C PRO A 134 -15.37 -6.57 5.05
N VAL A 135 -16.69 -6.77 4.88
CA VAL A 135 -17.33 -6.59 3.57
C VAL A 135 -17.53 -5.09 3.32
N ILE A 136 -16.74 -4.53 2.42
CA ILE A 136 -16.75 -3.09 2.11
C ILE A 136 -17.21 -2.90 0.65
N PRO A 137 -18.46 -2.41 0.44
CA PRO A 137 -18.96 -2.12 -0.90
C PRO A 137 -18.04 -1.16 -1.67
N ALA A 138 -17.90 -1.33 -2.97
CA ALA A 138 -17.04 -0.51 -3.82
C ALA A 138 -17.28 1.00 -3.61
N SER A 139 -18.55 1.40 -3.48
CA SER A 139 -18.98 2.78 -3.23
C SER A 139 -18.46 3.40 -1.93
N LYS A 140 -18.04 2.58 -0.97
CA LYS A 140 -17.55 3.03 0.34
C LYS A 140 -16.05 2.89 0.52
N ARG A 141 -15.34 2.38 -0.49
CA ARG A 141 -13.88 2.18 -0.41
C ARG A 141 -13.15 3.51 -0.32
N SER A 142 -12.23 3.61 0.62
CA SER A 142 -11.29 4.70 0.78
C SER A 142 -10.05 4.19 1.51
N VAL A 143 -8.86 4.62 1.11
CA VAL A 143 -7.59 4.08 1.63
C VAL A 143 -6.78 5.18 2.32
N TRP A 144 -6.33 4.90 3.53
CA TRP A 144 -5.47 5.76 4.34
C TRP A 144 -4.13 5.05 4.55
N GLU A 145 -3.03 5.64 4.06
CA GLU A 145 -1.71 5.03 4.08
C GLU A 145 -0.93 5.43 5.32
N VAL A 146 -0.33 4.44 6.03
CA VAL A 146 0.48 4.71 7.22
C VAL A 146 1.57 3.67 7.43
N SER A 147 2.73 4.08 7.96
CA SER A 147 3.71 3.17 8.55
C SER A 147 3.26 2.73 9.95
N VAL A 148 3.46 1.45 10.27
CA VAL A 148 3.24 0.93 11.64
C VAL A 148 3.99 1.78 12.68
N ARG A 149 5.19 2.21 12.34
CA ARG A 149 6.03 3.05 13.20
C ARG A 149 5.40 4.41 13.44
N ASP A 150 5.01 5.09 12.36
CA ASP A 150 4.53 6.47 12.41
C ASP A 150 3.20 6.61 13.16
N PHE A 151 2.35 5.57 13.09
CA PHE A 151 1.00 5.56 13.62
C PHE A 151 0.89 5.99 15.08
N SER A 152 1.82 5.51 15.92
CA SER A 152 1.72 5.71 17.37
C SER A 152 3.02 6.19 18.03
N GLN A 153 4.08 6.46 17.26
CA GLN A 153 5.39 6.83 17.79
C GLN A 153 5.37 8.14 18.58
N ASP A 154 4.39 9.01 18.32
CA ASP A 154 4.21 10.24 19.09
C ASP A 154 3.90 9.91 20.57
N PRO A 155 4.68 10.45 21.56
CA PRO A 155 4.35 10.33 22.98
C PRO A 155 2.93 10.78 23.32
N ALA A 156 2.41 11.78 22.59
CA ALA A 156 1.06 12.29 22.79
C ALA A 156 -0.05 11.38 22.25
N SER A 157 0.28 10.27 21.56
CA SER A 157 -0.70 9.34 20.97
C SER A 157 -1.61 8.65 22.00
N GLY A 158 -1.27 8.69 23.31
CA GLY A 158 -2.00 7.96 24.35
C GLY A 158 -1.72 6.44 24.36
N VAL A 159 -0.94 5.93 23.41
CA VAL A 159 -0.52 4.53 23.35
C VAL A 159 0.54 4.28 24.43
N ARG A 160 0.43 3.13 25.14
CA ARG A 160 1.44 2.73 26.14
C ARG A 160 2.84 2.65 25.52
N ASN A 161 3.86 3.06 26.26
CA ASN A 161 5.22 3.20 25.73
C ASN A 161 5.78 1.91 25.09
N ALA A 162 5.51 0.74 25.69
CA ALA A 162 5.98 -0.55 25.18
C ALA A 162 5.38 -0.93 23.79
N TRP A 163 4.28 -0.31 23.38
CA TRP A 163 3.58 -0.62 22.12
C TRP A 163 3.73 0.49 21.06
N ARG A 164 4.29 1.65 21.42
CA ARG A 164 4.47 2.75 20.46
C ARG A 164 5.35 2.32 19.28
N GLY A 165 4.85 2.58 18.08
CA GLY A 165 5.52 2.22 16.83
C GLY A 165 5.58 0.72 16.56
N LYS A 166 4.68 -0.08 17.16
CA LYS A 166 4.61 -1.54 17.05
C LYS A 166 3.22 -2.01 16.64
N PHE A 167 3.12 -3.27 16.19
CA PHE A 167 1.85 -3.90 15.81
C PHE A 167 0.77 -3.75 16.89
N LEU A 168 1.13 -3.96 18.15
CA LEU A 168 0.18 -3.89 19.27
C LEU A 168 -0.41 -2.50 19.50
N ALA A 169 0.17 -1.44 18.96
CA ALA A 169 -0.42 -0.10 19.06
C ALA A 169 -1.83 -0.03 18.44
N PHE A 170 -2.08 -0.81 17.39
CA PHE A 170 -3.39 -0.89 16.71
C PHE A 170 -4.46 -1.61 17.56
N THR A 171 -4.06 -2.39 18.56
CA THR A 171 -4.99 -3.13 19.42
C THR A 171 -5.49 -2.29 20.60
N GLN A 172 -4.82 -1.18 20.93
CA GLN A 172 -5.17 -0.36 22.09
C GLN A 172 -6.41 0.48 21.79
N GLN A 173 -7.49 0.21 22.51
CA GLN A 173 -8.76 0.93 22.40
C GLN A 173 -8.77 2.20 23.23
N GLY A 174 -9.61 3.17 22.84
CA GLY A 174 -9.89 4.37 23.65
C GLY A 174 -8.71 5.34 23.79
N THR A 175 -7.71 5.27 22.88
CA THR A 175 -6.58 6.20 22.93
C THR A 175 -7.01 7.63 22.61
N THR A 176 -6.50 8.59 23.39
CA THR A 176 -6.75 10.02 23.22
C THR A 176 -5.45 10.81 23.39
N LEU A 177 -5.45 12.05 22.90
CA LEU A 177 -4.31 12.95 22.95
C LEU A 177 -3.85 13.17 24.41
N ASN A 178 -2.63 12.76 24.72
CA ASN A 178 -2.08 12.77 26.08
C ASN A 178 -2.98 12.05 27.15
N GLY A 179 -3.91 11.20 26.73
CA GLY A 179 -4.85 10.54 27.64
C GLY A 179 -5.95 11.45 28.19
N ASP A 180 -6.29 12.52 27.47
CA ASP A 180 -7.28 13.53 27.91
C ASP A 180 -8.75 13.04 27.91
N GLY A 181 -9.02 11.88 27.33
CA GLY A 181 -10.37 11.29 27.25
C GLY A 181 -11.31 11.96 26.25
N VAL A 182 -10.86 12.98 25.51
CA VAL A 182 -11.70 13.81 24.62
C VAL A 182 -11.28 13.71 23.16
N HIS A 183 -9.99 13.87 22.86
CA HIS A 183 -9.47 13.97 21.49
C HIS A 183 -8.92 12.61 21.02
N PRO A 184 -9.68 11.85 20.21
CA PRO A 184 -9.30 10.48 19.83
C PRO A 184 -8.04 10.47 18.98
N THR A 185 -7.20 9.47 19.21
CA THR A 185 -5.97 9.18 18.45
C THR A 185 -5.99 7.75 17.93
N CYS A 186 -5.06 7.41 17.07
CA CYS A 186 -4.83 6.04 16.61
C CYS A 186 -6.12 5.34 16.12
N LEU A 187 -6.43 4.13 16.60
CA LEU A 187 -7.60 3.36 16.14
C LEU A 187 -8.93 4.10 16.43
N SER A 188 -9.04 4.80 17.55
CA SER A 188 -10.22 5.61 17.88
C SER A 188 -10.42 6.76 16.90
N TYR A 189 -9.33 7.38 16.42
CA TYR A 189 -9.34 8.40 15.40
C TYR A 189 -9.79 7.84 14.04
N LEU A 190 -9.24 6.70 13.61
CA LEU A 190 -9.63 6.05 12.34
C LEU A 190 -11.13 5.73 12.29
N LYS A 191 -11.68 5.21 13.40
CA LYS A 191 -13.13 4.95 13.53
C LYS A 191 -13.94 6.24 13.37
N ARG A 192 -13.48 7.35 13.95
CA ARG A 192 -14.12 8.66 13.84
C ARG A 192 -13.99 9.25 12.43
N LEU A 193 -12.83 9.12 11.80
CA LEU A 193 -12.57 9.61 10.44
C LEU A 193 -13.46 8.90 9.41
N GLY A 194 -13.75 7.62 9.62
CA GLY A 194 -14.64 6.82 8.78
C GLY A 194 -13.97 6.22 7.55
N VAL A 195 -12.64 6.14 7.54
CA VAL A 195 -11.86 5.42 6.53
C VAL A 195 -12.19 3.94 6.54
N ARG A 196 -12.09 3.28 5.38
CA ARG A 196 -12.49 1.88 5.23
C ARG A 196 -11.33 0.92 5.06
N TYR A 197 -10.21 1.37 4.53
CA TYR A 197 -8.98 0.59 4.43
C TYR A 197 -7.81 1.37 5.01
N VAL A 198 -6.95 0.66 5.71
CA VAL A 198 -5.62 1.14 6.10
C VAL A 198 -4.61 0.41 5.22
N GLN A 199 -3.88 1.16 4.39
CA GLN A 199 -2.68 0.63 3.73
C GLN A 199 -1.50 0.77 4.69
N LEU A 200 -0.93 -0.36 5.06
CA LEU A 200 0.29 -0.42 5.84
C LEU A 200 1.49 -0.41 4.90
N MET A 201 2.37 0.59 5.02
CA MET A 201 3.71 0.53 4.43
C MET A 201 4.38 -0.79 4.83
N PRO A 202 5.43 -1.27 4.13
CA PRO A 202 5.88 -2.65 4.25
C PRO A 202 5.96 -3.19 5.68
N ILE A 203 5.33 -4.34 5.92
CA ILE A 203 5.25 -5.01 7.23
C ILE A 203 5.98 -6.36 7.26
N PHE A 204 6.55 -6.81 6.14
CA PHE A 204 7.45 -7.94 6.12
C PHE A 204 8.86 -7.52 6.55
N ASP A 205 9.68 -8.50 6.88
CA ASP A 205 11.05 -8.35 7.39
C ASP A 205 11.94 -7.58 6.39
N PHE A 206 12.54 -6.46 6.84
CA PHE A 206 13.38 -5.60 6.03
C PHE A 206 14.76 -5.36 6.67
N GLY A 207 15.79 -5.08 5.86
CA GLY A 207 17.17 -5.27 6.25
C GLY A 207 17.88 -4.08 6.87
N SER A 208 17.33 -2.87 6.84
CA SER A 208 18.03 -1.65 7.23
C SER A 208 17.86 -1.26 8.69
N VAL A 209 17.01 -1.94 9.45
CA VAL A 209 16.80 -1.75 10.88
C VAL A 209 17.40 -2.93 11.63
N ASP A 210 18.36 -2.67 12.53
CA ASP A 210 18.97 -3.69 13.37
C ASP A 210 18.09 -3.96 14.61
N GLU A 211 17.36 -5.05 14.59
CA GLU A 211 16.44 -5.47 15.66
C GLU A 211 17.15 -5.74 17.01
N SER A 212 18.46 -6.01 16.99
CA SER A 212 19.27 -6.24 18.20
C SER A 212 19.59 -4.96 18.98
N ARG A 213 19.32 -3.79 18.39
CA ARG A 213 19.66 -2.48 18.95
C ARG A 213 18.42 -1.66 19.29
N PRO A 214 18.55 -0.66 20.18
CA PRO A 214 17.45 0.25 20.49
C PRO A 214 16.91 0.95 19.23
N LEU A 215 15.59 0.86 19.04
CA LEU A 215 14.91 1.39 17.85
C LEU A 215 14.71 2.92 17.89
N THR A 216 15.08 3.61 18.96
CA THR A 216 14.83 5.05 19.17
C THR A 216 15.49 5.96 18.14
N ARG A 217 16.59 5.50 17.54
CA ARG A 217 17.37 6.26 16.55
C ARG A 217 17.39 5.60 15.16
N GLN A 218 16.68 4.47 15.00
CA GLN A 218 16.60 3.75 13.73
C GLN A 218 15.25 3.98 13.11
N TYR A 219 15.22 4.20 11.81
CA TYR A 219 14.00 4.36 11.03
C TYR A 219 14.25 3.98 9.57
N ASN A 220 13.31 3.26 9.00
CA ASN A 220 13.18 3.08 7.57
C ASN A 220 11.69 2.92 7.24
N TRP A 221 11.31 3.24 6.00
CA TRP A 221 9.95 2.97 5.51
C TRP A 221 9.68 1.48 5.29
N GLY A 222 10.74 0.67 5.07
CA GLY A 222 10.64 -0.77 4.86
C GLY A 222 10.73 -1.24 3.40
N TYR A 223 11.08 -0.35 2.47
CA TYR A 223 11.26 -0.72 1.04
C TYR A 223 12.64 -1.33 0.76
N ASP A 224 13.14 -2.13 1.68
CA ASP A 224 14.41 -2.85 1.62
C ASP A 224 14.24 -4.29 2.13
N PRO A 225 13.40 -5.12 1.44
CA PRO A 225 12.97 -6.43 1.92
C PRO A 225 14.12 -7.41 2.09
N ALA A 226 14.06 -8.18 3.19
CA ALA A 226 15.00 -9.27 3.51
C ALA A 226 14.31 -10.65 3.48
N ASN A 227 13.10 -10.76 4.03
CA ASN A 227 12.28 -11.98 4.01
C ASN A 227 10.82 -11.63 3.72
N TYR A 228 10.32 -11.99 2.55
CA TYR A 228 8.97 -11.61 2.10
C TYR A 228 7.82 -12.29 2.87
N ASN A 229 8.07 -13.41 3.56
CA ASN A 229 7.02 -14.20 4.22
C ASN A 229 7.07 -14.13 5.75
N VAL A 230 7.91 -13.25 6.30
CA VAL A 230 8.10 -13.06 7.75
C VAL A 230 7.67 -11.66 8.12
N PRO A 231 6.83 -11.44 9.15
CA PRO A 231 6.54 -10.09 9.64
C PRO A 231 7.78 -9.40 10.21
N GLU A 232 7.85 -8.07 10.06
CA GLU A 232 8.96 -7.24 10.54
C GLU A 232 9.13 -7.34 12.06
N GLY A 233 10.35 -7.67 12.51
CA GLY A 233 10.63 -7.89 13.92
C GLY A 233 10.71 -6.61 14.73
N SER A 234 11.15 -5.49 14.15
CA SER A 234 11.19 -4.21 14.86
C SER A 234 9.80 -3.68 15.23
N TYR A 235 8.75 -4.19 14.56
CA TYR A 235 7.35 -3.89 14.88
C TYR A 235 6.77 -4.81 15.95
N SER A 236 7.48 -5.88 16.37
CA SER A 236 7.07 -6.74 17.47
C SER A 236 7.64 -6.28 18.83
N THR A 237 7.05 -6.76 19.92
CA THR A 237 7.57 -6.48 21.27
C THR A 237 8.79 -7.31 21.63
N ASP A 238 9.00 -8.45 20.95
CA ASP A 238 10.15 -9.34 21.15
C ASP A 238 10.63 -9.92 19.81
N PRO A 239 11.59 -9.26 19.12
CA PRO A 239 12.11 -9.75 17.85
C PRO A 239 12.96 -11.02 17.97
N ALA A 240 13.44 -11.37 19.18
CA ALA A 240 14.24 -12.58 19.40
C ALA A 240 13.40 -13.87 19.32
N ARG A 241 12.08 -13.76 19.49
CA ARG A 241 11.15 -14.88 19.44
C ARG A 241 10.27 -14.77 18.19
N GLY A 242 10.56 -15.58 17.18
CA GLY A 242 9.93 -15.49 15.86
C GLY A 242 8.40 -15.61 15.87
N GLU A 243 7.81 -16.40 16.80
CA GLU A 243 6.37 -16.53 16.93
C GLU A 243 5.68 -15.26 17.46
N VAL A 244 6.41 -14.35 18.13
CA VAL A 244 5.83 -13.12 18.69
C VAL A 244 5.48 -12.15 17.58
N ARG A 245 6.38 -11.95 16.60
CA ARG A 245 6.11 -11.06 15.45
C ARG A 245 4.90 -11.54 14.62
N VAL A 246 4.75 -12.86 14.46
CA VAL A 246 3.61 -13.45 13.75
C VAL A 246 2.31 -13.18 14.50
N ARG A 247 2.26 -13.50 15.81
CA ARG A 247 1.08 -13.29 16.65
C ARG A 247 0.65 -11.83 16.72
N GLU A 248 1.59 -10.92 16.95
CA GLU A 248 1.29 -9.48 17.10
C GLU A 248 0.82 -8.85 15.79
N CYS A 249 1.35 -9.30 14.63
CA CYS A 249 0.85 -8.90 13.32
C CYS A 249 -0.61 -9.35 13.12
N LYS A 250 -0.94 -10.62 13.45
CA LYS A 250 -2.33 -11.11 13.43
C LYS A 250 -3.25 -10.31 14.36
N GLN A 251 -2.79 -9.98 15.59
CA GLN A 251 -3.56 -9.16 16.52
C GLN A 251 -3.85 -7.76 15.98
N MET A 252 -2.91 -7.13 15.31
CA MET A 252 -3.11 -5.84 14.64
C MET A 252 -4.22 -5.94 13.59
N ILE A 253 -4.14 -6.94 12.71
CA ILE A 253 -5.12 -7.13 11.63
C ILE A 253 -6.51 -7.41 12.21
N GLN A 254 -6.61 -8.32 13.19
CA GLN A 254 -7.86 -8.63 13.88
C GLN A 254 -8.49 -7.38 14.52
N ALA A 255 -7.68 -6.49 15.12
CA ALA A 255 -8.17 -5.27 15.73
C ALA A 255 -8.73 -4.27 14.71
N LEU A 256 -8.11 -4.19 13.52
CA LEU A 256 -8.60 -3.37 12.40
C LEU A 256 -9.90 -3.96 11.83
N HIS A 257 -9.98 -5.28 11.61
CA HIS A 257 -11.21 -5.97 11.17
C HIS A 257 -12.36 -5.77 12.16
N ALA A 258 -12.10 -5.90 13.46
CA ALA A 258 -13.09 -5.64 14.52
C ALA A 258 -13.58 -4.18 14.50
N ALA A 259 -12.80 -3.26 13.97
CA ALA A 259 -13.20 -1.87 13.75
C ALA A 259 -13.94 -1.64 12.41
N GLY A 260 -14.14 -2.67 11.59
CA GLY A 260 -14.74 -2.59 10.26
C GLY A 260 -13.81 -1.96 9.21
N ILE A 261 -12.49 -2.07 9.42
CA ILE A 261 -11.43 -1.51 8.58
C ILE A 261 -10.65 -2.65 7.96
N GLY A 262 -10.60 -2.71 6.62
CA GLY A 262 -9.77 -3.65 5.87
C GLY A 262 -8.30 -3.23 5.89
N VAL A 263 -7.42 -4.21 5.70
CA VAL A 263 -5.96 -4.02 5.70
C VAL A 263 -5.40 -4.24 4.31
N VAL A 264 -4.75 -3.23 3.75
CA VAL A 264 -3.96 -3.35 2.52
C VAL A 264 -2.49 -3.43 2.90
N MET A 265 -1.82 -4.45 2.41
CA MET A 265 -0.38 -4.64 2.59
C MET A 265 0.39 -4.08 1.41
N ASP A 266 1.34 -3.22 1.70
CA ASP A 266 2.30 -2.74 0.71
C ASP A 266 3.39 -3.79 0.50
N VAL A 267 3.58 -4.24 -0.73
CA VAL A 267 4.48 -5.34 -1.07
C VAL A 267 5.53 -4.92 -2.11
N VAL A 268 6.79 -5.28 -1.83
CA VAL A 268 7.98 -4.84 -2.57
C VAL A 268 8.68 -6.06 -3.19
N TYR A 269 7.98 -6.80 -4.05
CA TYR A 269 8.60 -7.97 -4.70
C TYR A 269 9.52 -7.60 -5.87
N ASN A 270 9.59 -6.33 -6.23
CA ASN A 270 10.40 -5.86 -7.37
C ASN A 270 11.91 -5.93 -7.13
N HIS A 271 12.39 -5.96 -5.87
CA HIS A 271 13.80 -6.09 -5.51
C HIS A 271 13.97 -6.62 -4.08
N MET A 272 15.19 -6.97 -3.71
CA MET A 272 15.59 -7.23 -2.32
C MET A 272 16.67 -6.24 -1.87
N TYR A 273 16.77 -6.03 -0.56
CA TYR A 273 17.67 -5.06 0.06
C TYR A 273 19.12 -5.14 -0.44
N ARG A 274 19.62 -6.38 -0.64
CA ARG A 274 20.96 -6.63 -1.19
C ARG A 274 20.87 -7.74 -2.21
N PHE A 275 21.81 -7.77 -3.14
CA PHE A 275 21.92 -8.90 -4.05
C PHE A 275 22.32 -10.19 -3.32
N ASP A 276 23.16 -10.10 -2.28
CA ASP A 276 23.46 -11.22 -1.38
C ASP A 276 22.32 -11.43 -0.38
N ASN A 277 21.24 -12.05 -0.83
CA ASN A 277 19.99 -12.31 -0.10
C ASN A 277 19.61 -13.78 -0.12
N VAL A 278 18.55 -14.14 0.59
CA VAL A 278 18.11 -15.54 0.76
C VAL A 278 17.79 -16.25 -0.57
N LEU A 279 17.25 -15.53 -1.55
CA LEU A 279 16.93 -16.08 -2.87
C LEU A 279 18.20 -16.35 -3.69
N ASN A 280 19.10 -15.38 -3.73
CA ASN A 280 20.34 -15.49 -4.50
C ASN A 280 21.33 -16.50 -3.86
N ARG A 281 21.32 -16.63 -2.54
CA ARG A 281 22.11 -17.65 -1.81
C ARG A 281 21.60 -19.07 -2.06
N ALA A 282 20.26 -19.22 -2.19
CA ALA A 282 19.66 -20.51 -2.52
C ALA A 282 19.90 -20.91 -3.98
N VAL A 283 19.65 -19.96 -4.91
CA VAL A 283 19.84 -20.18 -6.37
C VAL A 283 20.47 -18.95 -7.00
N PRO A 284 21.81 -18.89 -7.08
CA PRO A 284 22.51 -17.73 -7.60
C PRO A 284 21.98 -17.30 -8.98
N PHE A 285 21.67 -16.01 -9.09
CA PHE A 285 21.20 -15.29 -10.29
C PHE A 285 19.78 -15.65 -10.80
N TYR A 286 19.17 -16.74 -10.40
CA TYR A 286 17.90 -17.16 -10.99
C TYR A 286 16.74 -16.20 -10.73
N TYR A 287 16.60 -15.72 -9.52
CA TYR A 287 15.44 -14.88 -9.14
C TYR A 287 15.54 -13.43 -9.62
N PHE A 288 16.73 -13.04 -10.11
CA PHE A 288 16.98 -11.66 -10.52
C PHE A 288 17.18 -11.54 -12.02
N ARG A 289 16.56 -10.51 -12.60
CA ARG A 289 16.63 -10.23 -14.02
C ARG A 289 18.03 -9.76 -14.42
N GLN A 290 18.46 -10.15 -15.60
CA GLN A 290 19.78 -9.87 -16.13
C GLN A 290 19.68 -9.25 -17.50
N ASN A 291 20.62 -8.33 -17.80
CA ASN A 291 20.87 -7.80 -19.13
C ASN A 291 21.45 -8.89 -20.06
N GLU A 292 21.58 -8.59 -21.35
CA GLU A 292 22.08 -9.54 -22.36
C GLU A 292 23.50 -10.06 -22.06
N ASP A 293 24.34 -9.23 -21.45
CA ASP A 293 25.71 -9.58 -21.05
C ASP A 293 25.76 -10.40 -19.73
N GLY A 294 24.61 -10.65 -19.11
CA GLY A 294 24.48 -11.34 -17.84
C GLY A 294 24.68 -10.46 -16.60
N SER A 295 24.94 -9.17 -16.76
CA SER A 295 24.92 -8.23 -15.63
C SER A 295 23.50 -8.06 -15.08
N LEU A 296 23.36 -7.64 -13.81
CA LEU A 296 22.06 -7.44 -13.19
C LEU A 296 21.31 -6.27 -13.81
N SER A 297 20.02 -6.47 -14.09
CA SER A 297 19.09 -5.40 -14.39
C SER A 297 18.80 -4.58 -13.13
N ASN A 298 18.56 -3.27 -13.29
CA ASN A 298 18.34 -2.33 -12.18
C ASN A 298 17.10 -1.45 -12.40
N GLY A 299 16.04 -2.01 -12.94
CA GLY A 299 14.78 -1.30 -13.10
C GLY A 299 14.15 -0.81 -11.80
N SER A 300 14.52 -1.40 -10.67
CA SER A 300 14.13 -0.92 -9.35
C SER A 300 14.86 0.34 -8.89
N GLY A 301 16.06 0.62 -9.44
CA GLY A 301 16.96 1.64 -8.92
C GLY A 301 17.69 1.23 -7.62
N CYS A 302 17.46 -0.02 -7.13
CA CYS A 302 18.01 -0.54 -5.87
C CYS A 302 19.12 -1.59 -6.06
N GLY A 303 19.66 -1.74 -7.28
CA GLY A 303 20.79 -2.61 -7.60
C GLY A 303 20.44 -4.04 -7.99
N ASN A 304 19.17 -4.42 -7.96
CA ASN A 304 18.66 -5.69 -8.45
C ASN A 304 17.18 -5.59 -8.81
N GLU A 305 16.69 -6.53 -9.60
CA GLU A 305 15.32 -6.53 -10.12
C GLU A 305 14.81 -7.97 -10.22
N PHE A 306 13.65 -8.24 -9.62
CA PHE A 306 13.07 -9.57 -9.56
C PHE A 306 12.50 -10.00 -10.93
N ALA A 307 12.81 -11.24 -11.34
CA ALA A 307 12.42 -11.80 -12.63
C ALA A 307 11.04 -12.50 -12.54
N SER A 308 9.96 -11.72 -12.48
CA SER A 308 8.58 -12.22 -12.31
C SER A 308 8.12 -13.16 -13.43
N GLU A 309 8.73 -13.07 -14.60
CA GLU A 309 8.45 -13.90 -15.77
C GLU A 309 9.01 -15.33 -15.69
N ARG A 310 9.98 -15.60 -14.78
CA ARG A 310 10.57 -16.93 -14.61
C ARG A 310 9.67 -17.84 -13.76
N PRO A 311 9.43 -19.11 -14.16
CA PRO A 311 8.40 -19.96 -13.52
C PRO A 311 8.50 -20.06 -12.00
N MET A 312 9.67 -20.39 -11.44
CA MET A 312 9.83 -20.56 -10.00
C MET A 312 9.93 -19.22 -9.24
N ALA A 313 10.30 -18.12 -9.91
CA ALA A 313 10.20 -16.78 -9.35
C ALA A 313 8.73 -16.34 -9.29
N ARG A 314 7.97 -16.54 -10.35
CA ARG A 314 6.52 -16.32 -10.40
C ARG A 314 5.81 -17.15 -9.31
N LYS A 315 6.14 -18.46 -9.21
CA LYS A 315 5.60 -19.30 -8.13
C LYS A 315 5.87 -18.72 -6.75
N TYR A 316 7.10 -18.32 -6.47
CA TYR A 316 7.48 -17.72 -5.18
C TYR A 316 6.64 -16.48 -4.88
N PHE A 317 6.47 -15.61 -5.86
CA PHE A 317 5.67 -14.39 -5.76
C PHE A 317 4.19 -14.71 -5.46
N LEU A 318 3.58 -15.63 -6.24
CA LEU A 318 2.20 -16.05 -6.02
C LEU A 318 2.01 -16.70 -4.65
N ASP A 319 2.87 -17.66 -4.30
CA ASP A 319 2.82 -18.37 -3.00
C ASP A 319 2.88 -17.38 -1.83
N SER A 320 3.72 -16.35 -1.94
CA SER A 320 3.88 -15.33 -0.90
C SER A 320 2.61 -14.47 -0.74
N VAL A 321 2.06 -13.95 -1.82
CA VAL A 321 0.83 -13.13 -1.76
C VAL A 321 -0.36 -13.95 -1.25
N LEU A 322 -0.51 -15.18 -1.75
CA LEU A 322 -1.57 -16.10 -1.29
C LEU A 322 -1.43 -16.44 0.20
N TYR A 323 -0.19 -16.64 0.68
CA TYR A 323 0.07 -16.85 2.09
C TYR A 323 -0.39 -15.68 2.95
N TRP A 324 -0.04 -14.45 2.61
CA TRP A 324 -0.50 -13.27 3.34
C TRP A 324 -2.02 -13.11 3.29
N ALA A 325 -2.64 -13.41 2.14
CA ALA A 325 -4.08 -13.38 1.99
C ALA A 325 -4.79 -14.43 2.87
N GLN A 326 -4.25 -15.64 2.97
CA GLN A 326 -4.89 -16.76 3.68
C GLN A 326 -4.57 -16.76 5.17
N GLU A 327 -3.29 -16.62 5.53
CA GLU A 327 -2.81 -16.76 6.91
C GLU A 327 -3.06 -15.51 7.75
N TYR A 328 -2.96 -14.31 7.13
CA TYR A 328 -3.15 -13.04 7.81
C TYR A 328 -4.45 -12.33 7.44
N HIS A 329 -5.28 -12.93 6.62
CA HIS A 329 -6.57 -12.38 6.17
C HIS A 329 -6.44 -10.99 5.51
N ILE A 330 -5.34 -10.69 4.84
CA ILE A 330 -5.09 -9.39 4.18
C ILE A 330 -6.18 -9.10 3.13
N ASP A 331 -6.73 -7.87 3.16
CA ASP A 331 -7.86 -7.43 2.34
C ASP A 331 -7.44 -6.74 1.04
N GLY A 332 -6.16 -6.49 0.85
CA GLY A 332 -5.65 -5.90 -0.37
C GLY A 332 -4.13 -5.85 -0.42
N PHE A 333 -3.61 -5.67 -1.62
CA PHE A 333 -2.18 -5.56 -1.88
C PHE A 333 -1.89 -4.35 -2.76
N ARG A 334 -0.95 -3.52 -2.32
CA ARG A 334 -0.34 -2.46 -3.11
C ARG A 334 1.03 -2.92 -3.58
N PHE A 335 1.26 -2.93 -4.87
CA PHE A 335 2.52 -3.37 -5.47
C PHE A 335 3.42 -2.18 -5.74
N ASP A 336 4.53 -2.13 -5.01
CA ASP A 336 5.62 -1.19 -5.24
C ASP A 336 6.20 -1.41 -6.63
N LEU A 337 6.47 -0.31 -7.38
CA LEU A 337 6.99 -0.35 -8.74
C LEU A 337 6.35 -1.46 -9.61
N MET A 338 5.01 -1.51 -9.64
CA MET A 338 4.26 -2.55 -10.37
C MET A 338 4.65 -2.63 -11.86
N GLY A 339 5.16 -1.53 -12.44
CA GLY A 339 5.70 -1.50 -13.79
C GLY A 339 6.89 -2.42 -14.04
N LEU A 340 7.47 -3.03 -12.99
CA LEU A 340 8.54 -4.02 -13.09
C LEU A 340 8.04 -5.48 -13.19
N TYR A 341 6.74 -5.71 -13.01
CA TYR A 341 6.16 -7.05 -13.19
C TYR A 341 5.53 -7.18 -14.58
N ASP A 342 5.54 -8.38 -15.11
CA ASP A 342 4.85 -8.65 -16.37
C ASP A 342 3.33 -8.77 -16.16
N VAL A 343 2.56 -8.34 -17.18
CA VAL A 343 1.09 -8.36 -17.19
C VAL A 343 0.54 -9.76 -16.92
N GLU A 344 1.18 -10.82 -17.47
CA GLU A 344 0.74 -12.20 -17.31
C GLU A 344 0.78 -12.61 -15.84
N THR A 345 1.89 -12.34 -15.14
CA THR A 345 2.05 -12.63 -13.71
C THR A 345 1.02 -11.88 -12.86
N MET A 346 0.76 -10.59 -13.14
CA MET A 346 -0.22 -9.81 -12.40
C MET A 346 -1.66 -10.32 -12.62
N ASN A 347 -2.01 -10.66 -13.85
CA ASN A 347 -3.31 -11.24 -14.17
C ASN A 347 -3.50 -12.63 -13.55
N LEU A 348 -2.46 -13.47 -13.57
CA LEU A 348 -2.48 -14.78 -12.93
C LEU A 348 -2.66 -14.64 -11.41
N LEU A 349 -1.93 -13.72 -10.77
CA LEU A 349 -2.09 -13.44 -9.34
C LEU A 349 -3.53 -13.03 -9.01
N ARG A 350 -4.15 -12.16 -9.83
CA ARG A 350 -5.55 -11.76 -9.65
C ARG A 350 -6.48 -12.98 -9.74
N ALA A 351 -6.23 -13.85 -10.72
CA ALA A 351 -7.02 -15.07 -10.90
C ALA A 351 -6.87 -16.05 -9.72
N GLU A 352 -5.66 -16.19 -9.15
CA GLU A 352 -5.44 -17.05 -7.98
C GLU A 352 -6.09 -16.47 -6.71
N LEU A 353 -5.98 -15.16 -6.49
CA LEU A 353 -6.69 -14.50 -5.39
C LEU A 353 -8.21 -14.68 -5.48
N ASP A 354 -8.78 -14.65 -6.69
CA ASP A 354 -10.22 -14.83 -6.92
C ASP A 354 -10.76 -16.20 -6.48
N LYS A 355 -9.89 -17.22 -6.42
CA LYS A 355 -10.27 -18.56 -5.98
C LYS A 355 -10.44 -18.67 -4.47
N LEU A 356 -9.90 -17.70 -3.70
CA LEU A 356 -10.01 -17.69 -2.26
C LEU A 356 -11.43 -17.30 -1.81
N PRO A 357 -11.91 -17.78 -0.64
CA PRO A 357 -13.15 -17.30 -0.06
C PRO A 357 -13.13 -15.78 0.11
N GLY A 358 -14.10 -15.07 -0.50
CA GLY A 358 -14.11 -13.60 -0.53
C GLY A 358 -12.98 -12.96 -1.35
N GLY A 359 -12.23 -13.74 -2.12
CA GLY A 359 -11.03 -13.29 -2.83
C GLY A 359 -11.29 -12.23 -3.89
N ARG A 360 -12.51 -12.21 -4.46
CA ARG A 360 -12.92 -11.18 -5.44
C ARG A 360 -12.97 -9.77 -4.85
N ASP A 361 -13.11 -9.64 -3.53
CA ASP A 361 -13.14 -8.36 -2.82
C ASP A 361 -11.75 -7.90 -2.34
N ILE A 362 -10.73 -8.76 -2.45
CA ILE A 362 -9.34 -8.40 -2.15
C ILE A 362 -8.90 -7.34 -3.17
N LEU A 363 -8.52 -6.17 -2.66
CA LEU A 363 -8.01 -5.07 -3.49
C LEU A 363 -6.65 -5.43 -4.09
N MET A 364 -6.40 -4.99 -5.31
CA MET A 364 -5.12 -5.16 -5.98
C MET A 364 -4.84 -3.91 -6.80
N TYR A 365 -3.78 -3.19 -6.48
CA TYR A 365 -3.34 -2.01 -7.21
C TYR A 365 -1.85 -1.76 -6.97
N GLY A 366 -1.24 -0.92 -7.80
CA GLY A 366 0.19 -0.63 -7.65
C GLY A 366 0.64 0.60 -8.42
N GLU A 367 1.94 0.86 -8.32
CA GLU A 367 2.60 1.94 -9.03
C GLU A 367 2.89 1.54 -10.48
N PRO A 368 2.32 2.26 -11.49
CA PRO A 368 2.46 1.89 -12.89
C PRO A 368 3.75 2.40 -13.54
N TRP A 369 4.84 2.50 -12.77
CA TRP A 369 6.15 2.99 -13.21
C TRP A 369 7.28 2.10 -12.69
N GLN A 370 8.50 2.45 -13.09
CA GLN A 370 9.76 1.82 -12.73
C GLN A 370 10.66 2.86 -12.04
N GLY A 371 11.67 2.40 -11.30
CA GLY A 371 12.71 3.26 -10.71
C GLY A 371 13.89 3.54 -11.66
N GLY A 372 14.06 2.73 -12.70
CA GLY A 372 15.13 2.80 -13.67
C GLY A 372 14.83 1.99 -14.93
N SER A 373 15.83 1.73 -15.78
CA SER A 373 15.67 0.90 -16.97
C SER A 373 15.61 -0.58 -16.61
N SER A 374 14.60 -1.29 -17.10
CA SER A 374 14.38 -2.73 -16.90
C SER A 374 14.80 -3.54 -18.12
N ALA A 375 15.30 -4.75 -17.89
CA ALA A 375 15.52 -5.76 -18.91
C ALA A 375 14.32 -6.74 -19.06
N LEU A 376 13.13 -6.32 -18.67
CA LEU A 376 11.90 -7.09 -18.89
C LEU A 376 11.53 -7.06 -20.37
N HIS A 377 11.59 -8.19 -21.05
CA HIS A 377 11.22 -8.36 -22.46
C HIS A 377 9.77 -8.87 -22.62
N ARG A 378 8.85 -8.36 -21.80
CA ARG A 378 7.42 -8.70 -21.82
C ARG A 378 6.59 -7.43 -21.63
N TYR A 379 5.28 -7.51 -21.81
CA TYR A 379 4.39 -6.40 -21.49
C TYR A 379 4.44 -6.12 -19.98
N GLU A 380 4.86 -4.93 -19.64
CA GLU A 380 4.96 -4.42 -18.27
C GLU A 380 3.57 -4.07 -17.72
N ALA A 381 3.34 -4.30 -16.44
CA ALA A 381 2.11 -3.91 -15.77
C ALA A 381 2.10 -2.42 -15.43
N ASN A 382 2.12 -1.58 -16.47
CA ASN A 382 2.22 -0.13 -16.40
C ASN A 382 1.00 0.57 -17.03
N LYS A 383 1.00 1.89 -17.00
CA LYS A 383 -0.07 2.73 -17.54
C LYS A 383 -0.35 2.47 -19.03
N ASN A 384 0.70 2.24 -19.84
CA ASN A 384 0.57 2.03 -21.29
C ASN A 384 -0.12 0.69 -21.63
N ASN A 385 -0.01 -0.29 -20.74
CA ASN A 385 -0.58 -1.62 -20.91
C ASN A 385 -1.81 -1.86 -20.03
N LEU A 386 -2.42 -0.78 -19.49
CA LEU A 386 -3.56 -0.87 -18.57
C LEU A 386 -4.74 -1.66 -19.15
N ALA A 387 -4.95 -1.56 -20.48
CA ALA A 387 -5.97 -2.32 -21.20
C ALA A 387 -5.71 -3.84 -21.24
N MET A 388 -4.49 -4.29 -20.94
CA MET A 388 -4.13 -5.72 -20.86
C MET A 388 -4.26 -6.28 -19.45
N LEU A 389 -4.34 -5.41 -18.43
CA LEU A 389 -4.55 -5.80 -17.05
C LEU A 389 -6.03 -6.11 -16.80
N ASN A 390 -6.29 -7.05 -15.89
CA ASN A 390 -7.64 -7.30 -15.40
C ASN A 390 -8.24 -6.01 -14.83
N ASP A 391 -9.53 -5.76 -15.07
CA ASP A 391 -10.26 -4.55 -14.67
C ASP A 391 -10.36 -4.33 -13.14
N ARG A 392 -9.90 -5.29 -12.34
CA ARG A 392 -9.78 -5.20 -10.88
C ARG A 392 -8.33 -5.06 -10.39
N ILE A 393 -7.40 -4.74 -11.30
CA ILE A 393 -6.04 -4.33 -10.97
C ILE A 393 -5.94 -2.83 -11.20
N GLY A 394 -5.82 -2.08 -10.13
CA GLY A 394 -5.75 -0.62 -10.16
C GLY A 394 -4.34 -0.08 -10.28
N ILE A 395 -4.23 1.20 -10.70
CA ILE A 395 -2.97 1.92 -10.75
C ILE A 395 -3.06 3.26 -10.01
N PHE A 396 -2.00 3.67 -9.35
CA PHE A 396 -1.86 5.05 -8.90
C PHE A 396 -1.87 6.01 -10.09
N CYS A 397 -2.76 6.99 -10.06
CA CYS A 397 -2.90 7.94 -11.16
C CYS A 397 -2.10 9.22 -10.90
N ASP A 398 -0.87 9.25 -11.40
CA ASP A 398 0.01 10.42 -11.33
C ASP A 398 -0.55 11.63 -12.11
N ASP A 399 -1.29 11.40 -13.19
CA ASP A 399 -1.97 12.49 -13.92
C ASP A 399 -3.01 13.20 -13.03
N THR A 400 -3.77 12.47 -12.21
CA THR A 400 -4.69 13.06 -11.22
C THR A 400 -3.93 13.83 -10.15
N ARG A 401 -2.88 13.23 -9.59
CA ARG A 401 -2.03 13.83 -8.56
C ARG A 401 -1.44 15.15 -9.03
N ASP A 402 -0.78 15.13 -10.19
CA ASP A 402 -0.02 16.26 -10.71
C ASP A 402 -0.92 17.36 -11.27
N ALA A 403 -2.10 17.01 -11.82
CA ALA A 403 -3.11 18.00 -12.18
C ALA A 403 -3.58 18.81 -10.97
N ILE A 404 -3.83 18.15 -9.83
CA ILE A 404 -4.37 18.81 -8.63
C ILE A 404 -3.31 19.66 -7.94
N LYS A 405 -2.12 19.10 -7.60
CA LYS A 405 -1.11 19.76 -6.75
C LYS A 405 0.17 20.18 -7.46
N GLY A 406 0.28 19.98 -8.78
CA GLY A 406 1.52 20.16 -9.54
C GLY A 406 2.49 18.99 -9.42
N GLY A 407 3.49 18.94 -10.30
CA GLY A 407 4.45 17.85 -10.40
C GLY A 407 5.18 17.57 -9.09
N CYS A 408 5.35 16.28 -8.77
CA CYS A 408 5.92 15.85 -7.49
C CYS A 408 7.45 16.02 -7.42
N PHE A 409 8.16 16.05 -8.56
CA PHE A 409 9.62 16.22 -8.61
C PHE A 409 10.06 17.68 -8.60
N ASN A 410 9.14 18.62 -8.81
CA ASN A 410 9.41 20.05 -8.70
C ASN A 410 8.61 20.63 -7.53
N ALA A 411 9.31 20.97 -6.44
CA ALA A 411 8.71 21.48 -5.22
C ALA A 411 7.85 22.73 -5.44
N ARG A 412 8.17 23.55 -6.44
CA ARG A 412 7.55 24.85 -6.71
C ARG A 412 6.61 24.88 -7.91
N GLU A 413 6.41 23.76 -8.58
CA GLU A 413 5.47 23.69 -9.69
C GLU A 413 4.03 23.74 -9.17
N PRO A 414 3.23 24.75 -9.55
CA PRO A 414 1.83 24.85 -9.10
C PRO A 414 0.95 23.79 -9.79
N GLY A 415 -0.16 23.43 -9.15
CA GLY A 415 -1.23 22.63 -9.74
C GLY A 415 -2.52 23.43 -9.90
N TYR A 416 -3.62 22.75 -10.15
CA TYR A 416 -4.93 23.36 -10.30
C TYR A 416 -5.34 24.15 -9.03
N VAL A 417 -5.06 23.62 -7.85
CA VAL A 417 -5.45 24.27 -6.57
C VAL A 417 -4.68 25.57 -6.29
N GLU A 418 -3.58 25.81 -7.01
CA GLU A 418 -2.86 27.09 -7.02
C GLU A 418 -3.15 27.94 -8.26
N GLY A 419 -4.15 27.55 -9.05
CA GLY A 419 -4.58 28.34 -10.22
C GLY A 419 -3.71 28.13 -11.48
N LYS A 420 -2.99 27.01 -11.62
CA LYS A 420 -2.18 26.71 -12.82
C LYS A 420 -3.05 26.72 -14.09
N PRO A 421 -2.73 27.57 -15.09
CA PRO A 421 -3.47 27.60 -16.34
C PRO A 421 -3.45 26.26 -17.08
N GLY A 422 -4.56 25.87 -17.72
CA GLY A 422 -4.66 24.67 -18.56
C GLY A 422 -4.86 23.35 -17.82
N SER A 423 -4.65 23.29 -16.50
CA SER A 423 -4.82 22.05 -15.71
C SER A 423 -6.29 21.59 -15.58
N PHE A 424 -7.26 22.44 -15.88
CA PHE A 424 -8.69 22.11 -15.77
C PHE A 424 -9.13 20.94 -16.68
N TRP A 425 -8.48 20.72 -17.82
CA TRP A 425 -8.75 19.57 -18.69
C TRP A 425 -8.41 18.23 -18.01
N ASP A 426 -7.27 18.20 -17.33
CA ASP A 426 -6.85 17.02 -16.60
C ASP A 426 -7.73 16.76 -15.36
N ILE A 427 -8.25 17.84 -14.72
CA ILE A 427 -9.27 17.70 -13.65
C ILE A 427 -10.54 17.06 -14.22
N GLY A 428 -11.00 17.45 -15.41
CA GLY A 428 -12.11 16.80 -16.09
C GLY A 428 -11.87 15.30 -16.34
N GLY A 429 -10.66 14.95 -16.77
CA GLY A 429 -10.21 13.55 -16.89
C GLY A 429 -10.25 12.80 -15.55
N ALA A 430 -9.72 13.41 -14.50
CA ALA A 430 -9.68 12.84 -13.15
C ALA A 430 -11.08 12.56 -12.59
N VAL A 431 -12.04 13.49 -12.79
CA VAL A 431 -13.45 13.33 -12.36
C VAL A 431 -14.05 12.03 -12.91
N ALA A 432 -13.82 11.72 -14.19
CA ALA A 432 -14.30 10.51 -14.85
C ALA A 432 -13.35 9.30 -14.67
N ALA A 433 -12.40 9.37 -13.73
CA ALA A 433 -11.35 8.36 -13.56
C ALA A 433 -10.66 8.02 -14.89
N TRP A 434 -10.41 9.00 -15.73
CA TRP A 434 -9.78 8.89 -17.05
C TRP A 434 -10.48 7.96 -18.06
N CYS A 435 -11.63 7.37 -17.72
CA CYS A 435 -12.36 6.43 -18.57
C CYS A 435 -12.85 7.06 -19.89
N ARG A 436 -12.81 8.38 -20.02
CA ARG A 436 -13.19 9.14 -21.23
C ARG A 436 -11.98 9.84 -21.85
N SER A 437 -10.77 9.44 -21.48
CA SER A 437 -9.51 10.03 -21.97
C SER A 437 -8.88 9.16 -23.04
N ASP A 438 -8.27 9.80 -24.03
CA ASP A 438 -7.46 9.14 -25.07
C ASP A 438 -6.01 8.89 -24.60
N LYS A 439 -5.60 9.44 -23.45
CA LYS A 439 -4.23 9.27 -22.92
C LYS A 439 -3.93 7.81 -22.53
N PHE A 440 -4.81 7.22 -21.72
CA PHE A 440 -4.70 5.85 -21.21
C PHE A 440 -6.08 5.39 -20.73
N PRO A 441 -6.99 4.96 -21.61
CA PRO A 441 -8.35 4.65 -21.22
C PRO A 441 -8.40 3.41 -20.31
N PRO A 442 -8.71 3.52 -19.02
CA PRO A 442 -9.00 2.37 -18.18
C PRO A 442 -10.30 1.70 -18.59
N HIS A 443 -10.43 0.42 -18.30
CA HIS A 443 -11.68 -0.32 -18.57
C HIS A 443 -12.81 0.15 -17.66
N THR A 444 -12.50 0.46 -16.41
CA THR A 444 -13.46 0.88 -15.38
C THR A 444 -12.81 1.88 -14.43
N PRO A 445 -13.61 2.71 -13.71
CA PRO A 445 -13.09 3.56 -12.65
C PRO A 445 -12.33 2.79 -11.56
N GLY A 446 -12.63 1.50 -11.36
CA GLY A 446 -11.96 0.64 -10.39
C GLY A 446 -10.47 0.44 -10.64
N GLN A 447 -9.98 0.73 -11.86
CA GLN A 447 -8.57 0.68 -12.18
C GLN A 447 -7.80 1.95 -11.80
N ILE A 448 -8.45 2.99 -11.29
CA ILE A 448 -7.82 4.27 -10.95
C ILE A 448 -7.82 4.51 -9.45
N VAL A 449 -6.63 4.71 -8.89
CA VAL A 449 -6.42 5.23 -7.54
C VAL A 449 -6.26 6.74 -7.64
N SER A 450 -7.26 7.48 -7.15
CA SER A 450 -7.28 8.95 -7.15
C SER A 450 -6.66 9.49 -5.86
N TYR A 451 -5.58 10.25 -5.95
CA TYR A 451 -4.81 10.71 -4.79
C TYR A 451 -4.06 12.01 -5.09
N VAL A 452 -3.53 12.63 -4.04
CA VAL A 452 -2.65 13.79 -4.13
C VAL A 452 -1.36 13.62 -3.33
N SER A 453 -1.33 12.78 -2.30
CA SER A 453 -0.13 12.48 -1.53
C SER A 453 -0.04 11.02 -1.14
N ALA A 454 1.18 10.50 -1.01
CA ALA A 454 1.57 9.21 -0.49
C ALA A 454 2.80 9.39 0.42
N HIS A 455 3.40 8.29 0.88
CA HIS A 455 4.65 8.37 1.67
C HIS A 455 5.80 9.02 0.90
N ASP A 456 5.84 8.83 -0.42
CA ASP A 456 6.85 9.39 -1.32
C ASP A 456 6.60 10.87 -1.63
N ASN A 457 7.69 11.60 -1.87
CA ASN A 457 7.70 13.03 -2.19
C ASN A 457 7.17 13.91 -1.04
N PHE A 458 6.76 15.12 -1.36
CA PHE A 458 6.26 16.08 -0.36
C PHE A 458 4.87 15.70 0.13
N THR A 459 4.60 15.89 1.43
CA THR A 459 3.21 15.90 1.90
C THR A 459 2.43 16.98 1.15
N LEU A 460 1.11 16.84 1.06
CA LEU A 460 0.31 17.88 0.41
C LEU A 460 0.54 19.26 1.06
N TRP A 461 0.54 19.34 2.39
CA TRP A 461 0.79 20.55 3.14
C TRP A 461 2.13 21.20 2.80
N ASP A 462 3.21 20.41 2.81
CA ASP A 462 4.55 20.93 2.50
C ASP A 462 4.63 21.42 1.05
N LYS A 463 4.03 20.70 0.10
CA LYS A 463 3.98 21.07 -1.32
C LYS A 463 3.28 22.42 -1.51
N LEU A 464 2.09 22.61 -0.94
CA LEU A 464 1.32 23.86 -1.03
C LEU A 464 2.12 25.06 -0.50
N LEU A 465 2.79 24.87 0.65
CA LEU A 465 3.62 25.93 1.23
C LEU A 465 4.89 26.22 0.40
N LEU A 466 5.53 25.19 -0.19
CA LEU A 466 6.72 25.35 -1.02
C LEU A 466 6.43 26.04 -2.36
N VAL A 467 5.23 25.84 -2.92
CA VAL A 467 4.79 26.59 -4.10
C VAL A 467 4.61 28.07 -3.75
N ARG A 468 4.06 28.36 -2.58
CA ARG A 468 3.66 29.73 -2.18
C ARG A 468 4.81 30.56 -1.63
N TYR A 469 5.73 29.95 -0.88
CA TYR A 469 6.77 30.66 -0.14
C TYR A 469 8.17 30.16 -0.44
N GLU A 470 9.15 31.08 -0.46
CA GLU A 470 10.56 30.70 -0.56
C GLU A 470 11.07 30.04 0.72
N ARG A 471 10.59 30.46 1.87
CA ARG A 471 10.97 29.97 3.21
C ARG A 471 9.71 29.78 4.06
N PRO A 472 9.00 28.65 3.86
CA PRO A 472 7.73 28.42 4.56
C PRO A 472 7.93 28.07 6.03
N GLU A 473 6.98 28.48 6.86
CA GLU A 473 6.83 28.04 8.25
C GLU A 473 5.89 26.83 8.31
N PHE A 474 6.42 25.64 8.13
CA PHE A 474 5.64 24.40 7.99
C PHE A 474 4.74 24.06 9.19
N GLY A 475 5.07 24.58 10.40
CA GLY A 475 4.30 24.33 11.62
C GLY A 475 3.11 25.24 11.81
N ALA A 476 3.12 26.41 11.17
CA ALA A 476 2.08 27.43 11.32
C ALA A 476 0.79 27.07 10.56
N VAL A 477 -0.31 27.68 10.98
CA VAL A 477 -1.58 27.62 10.25
C VAL A 477 -1.55 28.66 9.13
N ASP A 478 -1.60 28.21 7.88
CA ASP A 478 -1.72 29.06 6.70
C ASP A 478 -3.13 28.92 6.12
N ARG A 479 -3.88 30.02 6.05
CA ARG A 479 -5.29 30.02 5.62
C ARG A 479 -5.44 29.70 4.13
N ALA A 480 -4.52 30.17 3.29
CA ALA A 480 -4.57 29.92 1.86
C ALA A 480 -4.23 28.45 1.56
N ALA A 481 -3.18 27.89 2.18
CA ALA A 481 -2.86 26.48 2.06
C ALA A 481 -3.98 25.58 2.61
N LEU A 482 -4.70 26.01 3.66
CA LEU A 482 -5.89 25.29 4.15
C LEU A 482 -7.03 25.27 3.12
N ALA A 483 -7.30 26.39 2.45
CA ALA A 483 -8.31 26.43 1.39
C ALA A 483 -7.91 25.54 0.21
N GLN A 484 -6.64 25.59 -0.21
CA GLN A 484 -6.08 24.74 -1.26
C GLN A 484 -6.13 23.25 -0.89
N ASN A 485 -5.81 22.88 0.37
CA ASN A 485 -5.92 21.50 0.85
C ASN A 485 -7.38 21.01 0.80
N ARG A 486 -8.35 21.84 1.25
CA ARG A 486 -9.78 21.50 1.16
C ARG A 486 -10.24 21.33 -0.28
N LEU A 487 -9.80 22.21 -1.20
CA LEU A 487 -10.11 22.10 -2.63
C LEU A 487 -9.52 20.80 -3.20
N ALA A 488 -8.26 20.47 -2.90
CA ALA A 488 -7.63 19.23 -3.32
C ALA A 488 -8.42 17.99 -2.85
N ALA A 489 -8.78 17.96 -1.56
CA ALA A 489 -9.61 16.90 -0.99
C ALA A 489 -11.00 16.85 -1.66
N GLY A 490 -11.62 18.01 -1.89
CA GLY A 490 -12.89 18.14 -2.60
C GLY A 490 -12.85 17.54 -4.00
N ILE A 491 -11.72 17.69 -4.71
CA ILE A 491 -11.55 17.14 -6.06
C ILE A 491 -11.41 15.60 -5.97
N TYR A 492 -10.33 15.07 -5.38
CA TYR A 492 -10.08 13.63 -5.51
C TYR A 492 -11.11 12.75 -4.75
N LEU A 493 -11.73 13.25 -3.67
CA LEU A 493 -12.80 12.54 -2.97
C LEU A 493 -14.16 12.58 -3.70
N THR A 494 -14.34 13.46 -4.69
CA THR A 494 -15.52 13.47 -5.56
C THR A 494 -15.25 12.89 -6.96
N CYS A 495 -14.00 12.64 -7.33
CA CYS A 495 -13.66 11.86 -8.52
C CYS A 495 -14.16 10.42 -8.40
N MET A 496 -14.46 9.79 -9.53
CA MET A 496 -14.60 8.33 -9.59
C MET A 496 -13.27 7.64 -9.29
N GLY A 497 -13.28 6.32 -9.11
CA GLY A 497 -12.11 5.54 -8.72
C GLY A 497 -11.97 5.38 -7.20
N LEU A 498 -10.83 4.84 -6.79
CA LEU A 498 -10.50 4.56 -5.39
C LEU A 498 -9.79 5.77 -4.77
N PRO A 499 -10.41 6.50 -3.83
CA PRO A 499 -9.73 7.60 -3.15
C PRO A 499 -8.68 7.07 -2.17
N PHE A 500 -7.52 7.69 -2.20
CA PHE A 500 -6.36 7.35 -1.40
C PHE A 500 -5.67 8.62 -0.90
N TRP A 501 -5.15 8.61 0.34
CA TRP A 501 -4.31 9.69 0.85
C TRP A 501 -3.36 9.23 1.96
N GLN A 502 -2.26 9.94 2.09
CA GLN A 502 -1.28 9.75 3.16
C GLN A 502 -1.88 10.13 4.51
N ALA A 503 -1.64 9.30 5.54
CA ALA A 503 -2.00 9.58 6.92
C ALA A 503 -1.57 10.98 7.36
N GLY A 504 -2.51 11.76 7.83
CA GLY A 504 -2.28 13.11 8.30
C GLY A 504 -2.45 14.21 7.24
N GLU A 505 -2.71 13.88 5.98
CA GLU A 505 -3.07 14.88 4.98
C GLU A 505 -4.26 15.72 5.46
N GLU A 506 -5.23 15.06 6.09
CA GLU A 506 -6.45 15.63 6.68
C GLU A 506 -6.21 16.48 7.95
N PHE A 507 -4.98 16.52 8.45
CA PHE A 507 -4.57 17.45 9.52
C PHE A 507 -3.25 18.17 9.21
N ALA A 508 -3.04 18.44 7.92
CA ALA A 508 -1.91 19.24 7.44
C ALA A 508 -0.55 18.67 7.86
N ARG A 509 -0.36 17.33 7.77
CA ARG A 509 0.91 16.64 8.09
C ARG A 509 2.06 17.31 7.39
N THR A 510 3.13 17.58 8.13
CA THR A 510 4.37 18.13 7.59
C THR A 510 5.56 17.24 7.86
N LYS A 511 6.42 17.10 6.90
CA LYS A 511 7.78 16.56 7.01
C LYS A 511 8.81 17.68 6.81
N LYS A 512 8.42 18.93 7.09
CA LYS A 512 9.25 20.13 7.02
C LYS A 512 9.95 20.30 5.67
N GLY A 513 9.23 20.02 4.58
CA GLY A 513 9.73 20.10 3.23
C GLY A 513 10.69 18.99 2.82
N GLN A 514 10.78 17.89 3.57
CA GLN A 514 11.57 16.73 3.20
C GLN A 514 10.77 15.82 2.26
N GLY A 515 11.09 15.85 0.97
CA GLY A 515 10.44 15.01 -0.03
C GLY A 515 10.85 13.53 0.03
N ASN A 516 12.04 13.22 0.56
CA ASN A 516 12.53 11.86 0.72
C ASN A 516 12.98 11.62 2.16
N SER A 517 12.08 11.09 2.98
CA SER A 517 12.28 10.92 4.42
C SER A 517 12.45 9.46 4.87
N TYR A 518 12.72 8.52 3.93
CA TYR A 518 12.69 7.06 4.17
C TYR A 518 13.59 6.58 5.32
N ARG A 519 14.70 7.28 5.59
CA ARG A 519 15.63 7.01 6.70
C ARG A 519 15.84 8.22 7.61
N SER A 520 14.94 9.19 7.55
CA SER A 520 14.97 10.35 8.45
C SER A 520 14.56 9.94 9.87
N SER A 521 14.70 10.84 10.84
CA SER A 521 14.38 10.50 12.23
C SER A 521 12.93 10.08 12.43
N PRO A 522 12.63 9.20 13.41
CA PRO A 522 11.26 8.91 13.80
C PRO A 522 10.44 10.15 14.17
N ALA A 523 11.08 11.18 14.71
CA ALA A 523 10.44 12.43 15.09
C ALA A 523 9.91 13.24 13.90
N LEU A 524 10.56 13.12 12.72
CA LEU A 524 10.11 13.75 11.49
C LEU A 524 8.93 13.00 10.85
N ASN A 525 8.99 11.67 10.89
CA ASN A 525 8.05 10.80 10.16
C ASN A 525 6.77 10.50 10.94
N ARG A 526 6.82 10.49 12.29
CA ARG A 526 5.65 10.17 13.12
C ARG A 526 4.45 11.07 12.84
N LEU A 527 3.25 10.54 13.03
CA LEU A 527 2.05 11.37 13.08
C LEU A 527 2.09 12.25 14.33
N ASP A 528 1.94 13.55 14.13
CA ASP A 528 1.80 14.52 15.23
C ASP A 528 0.32 14.67 15.57
N TRP A 529 -0.13 13.94 16.59
CA TRP A 529 -1.53 13.91 16.99
C TRP A 529 -2.03 15.24 17.54
N LYS A 530 -1.16 16.17 17.96
CA LYS A 530 -1.53 17.54 18.34
C LYS A 530 -2.04 18.32 17.14
N ARG A 531 -1.49 18.05 15.94
CA ARG A 531 -1.95 18.70 14.72
C ARG A 531 -3.37 18.28 14.35
N ALA A 532 -3.79 17.05 14.66
CA ALA A 532 -5.17 16.61 14.40
C ALA A 532 -6.19 17.48 15.17
N GLU A 533 -5.83 17.94 16.37
CA GLU A 533 -6.64 18.91 17.14
C GLU A 533 -6.46 20.34 16.60
N GLN A 534 -5.23 20.78 16.34
CA GLN A 534 -4.95 22.10 15.78
C GLN A 534 -5.70 22.34 14.47
N PHE A 535 -5.82 21.32 13.63
CA PHE A 535 -6.47 21.35 12.32
C PHE A 535 -7.80 20.58 12.30
N HIS A 536 -8.49 20.47 13.45
CA HIS A 536 -9.75 19.72 13.56
C HIS A 536 -10.80 20.10 12.51
N GLY A 537 -10.87 21.39 12.11
CA GLY A 537 -11.77 21.84 11.05
C GLY A 537 -11.43 21.24 9.67
N LEU A 538 -10.16 20.92 9.39
CA LEU A 538 -9.76 20.21 8.18
C LEU A 538 -10.12 18.73 8.30
N VAL A 539 -9.89 18.09 9.46
CA VAL A 539 -10.33 16.71 9.74
C VAL A 539 -11.84 16.56 9.53
N ASP A 540 -12.63 17.50 10.04
CA ASP A 540 -14.09 17.46 9.89
C ASP A 540 -14.52 17.66 8.43
N TYR A 541 -13.74 18.43 7.64
CA TYR A 541 -13.95 18.58 6.21
C TYR A 541 -13.77 17.24 5.47
N TYR A 542 -12.67 16.52 5.71
CA TYR A 542 -12.45 15.16 5.14
C TYR A 542 -13.55 14.19 5.57
N ARG A 543 -13.93 14.18 6.85
CA ARG A 543 -15.05 13.34 7.35
C ARG A 543 -16.36 13.61 6.63
N GLY A 544 -16.66 14.89 6.37
CA GLY A 544 -17.86 15.28 5.66
C GLY A 544 -17.87 14.78 4.23
N LEU A 545 -16.75 14.91 3.50
CA LEU A 545 -16.59 14.39 2.14
C LEU A 545 -16.70 12.86 2.07
N ILE A 546 -16.04 12.13 3.00
CA ILE A 546 -16.17 10.66 3.11
C ILE A 546 -17.63 10.28 3.33
N GLY A 547 -18.31 10.99 4.23
CA GLY A 547 -19.73 10.76 4.50
C GLY A 547 -20.62 11.05 3.29
N LEU A 548 -20.35 12.13 2.55
CA LEU A 548 -21.06 12.49 1.33
C LEU A 548 -20.88 11.42 0.25
N ARG A 549 -19.63 10.97 0.02
CA ARG A 549 -19.33 9.89 -0.91
C ARG A 549 -20.07 8.61 -0.55
N ASN A 550 -20.14 8.26 0.74
CA ASN A 550 -20.90 7.11 1.22
C ASN A 550 -22.42 7.26 1.01
N ALA A 551 -22.94 8.50 1.03
CA ALA A 551 -24.36 8.81 0.82
C ALA A 551 -24.75 8.94 -0.67
N PHE A 552 -23.76 8.93 -1.57
CA PHE A 552 -23.96 8.94 -3.03
C PHE A 552 -23.14 7.84 -3.70
N PRO A 553 -23.63 6.59 -3.68
CA PRO A 553 -22.86 5.40 -4.07
C PRO A 553 -22.24 5.44 -5.47
N ARG A 554 -22.88 6.13 -6.41
CA ARG A 554 -22.39 6.21 -7.78
C ARG A 554 -21.01 6.86 -7.93
N LEU A 555 -20.56 7.69 -6.98
CA LEU A 555 -19.18 8.21 -6.97
C LEU A 555 -18.14 7.10 -6.86
N GLY A 556 -18.46 6.00 -6.20
CA GLY A 556 -17.58 4.84 -6.06
C GLY A 556 -17.92 3.69 -7.02
N ALA A 557 -18.69 3.96 -8.09
CA ALA A 557 -19.02 2.95 -9.09
C ALA A 557 -17.76 2.43 -9.80
N VAL A 558 -17.76 1.13 -10.08
CA VAL A 558 -16.68 0.42 -10.78
C VAL A 558 -17.11 -0.13 -12.13
N ASP A 559 -18.29 0.28 -12.62
CA ASP A 559 -18.82 -0.11 -13.92
C ASP A 559 -18.40 0.87 -15.03
N ARG A 560 -18.45 0.40 -16.28
CA ARG A 560 -18.05 1.18 -17.47
C ARG A 560 -19.05 2.27 -17.86
N ALA A 561 -20.29 2.19 -17.40
CA ALA A 561 -21.37 3.11 -17.81
C ALA A 561 -21.38 4.40 -16.97
N SER A 562 -21.02 4.30 -15.70
CA SER A 562 -21.11 5.43 -14.75
C SER A 562 -20.27 6.65 -15.15
N PRO A 563 -19.04 6.55 -15.67
CA PRO A 563 -18.27 7.71 -16.17
C PRO A 563 -18.99 8.45 -17.32
N ASN A 564 -19.71 7.73 -18.17
CA ASN A 564 -20.43 8.32 -19.31
C ASN A 564 -21.66 9.13 -18.88
N ALA A 565 -22.15 8.94 -17.67
CA ALA A 565 -23.28 9.69 -17.13
C ALA A 565 -22.85 11.05 -16.53
N ILE A 566 -21.57 11.34 -16.44
CA ILE A 566 -21.06 12.65 -16.01
C ILE A 566 -21.29 13.66 -17.14
N ALA A 567 -22.04 14.71 -16.85
CA ALA A 567 -22.25 15.84 -17.76
C ALA A 567 -21.44 17.04 -17.23
N PHE A 568 -20.45 17.49 -18.00
CA PHE A 568 -19.70 18.69 -17.68
C PHE A 568 -20.47 19.94 -18.12
N PHE A 569 -20.34 21.01 -17.33
CA PHE A 569 -20.89 22.33 -17.66
C PHE A 569 -19.89 23.12 -18.49
N ASP A 570 -20.42 23.93 -19.41
CA ASP A 570 -19.63 24.93 -20.14
C ASP A 570 -19.45 26.14 -19.22
N LEU A 571 -18.28 26.25 -18.62
CA LEU A 571 -17.92 27.28 -17.66
C LEU A 571 -16.68 28.05 -18.16
N GLU A 572 -16.57 29.33 -17.75
CA GLU A 572 -15.36 30.10 -17.99
C GLU A 572 -14.18 29.48 -17.23
N GLN A 573 -13.06 29.31 -17.93
CA GLN A 573 -11.84 28.76 -17.35
C GLN A 573 -11.30 29.71 -16.25
N PRO A 574 -10.73 29.18 -15.14
CA PRO A 574 -10.36 27.78 -14.90
C PRO A 574 -11.41 26.96 -14.12
N LEU A 575 -12.66 27.37 -14.08
CA LEU A 575 -13.70 26.67 -13.35
C LEU A 575 -13.95 25.28 -13.95
N VAL A 576 -14.20 24.29 -13.11
CA VAL A 576 -14.68 22.96 -13.50
C VAL A 576 -16.00 22.69 -12.79
N GLY A 577 -17.03 22.32 -13.56
CA GLY A 577 -18.32 21.97 -13.02
C GLY A 577 -18.91 20.77 -13.75
N TRP A 578 -19.58 19.90 -12.99
CA TRP A 578 -20.17 18.69 -13.55
C TRP A 578 -21.39 18.21 -12.75
N ARG A 579 -22.22 17.40 -13.41
CA ARG A 579 -23.39 16.76 -12.83
C ARG A 579 -23.30 15.26 -12.99
N LEU A 580 -23.71 14.52 -11.95
CA LEU A 580 -23.87 13.06 -11.97
C LEU A 580 -25.23 12.69 -11.38
N PRO A 581 -26.15 12.07 -12.14
CA PRO A 581 -27.42 11.57 -11.61
C PRO A 581 -27.18 10.33 -10.75
N ALA A 582 -28.02 10.10 -9.74
CA ALA A 582 -28.08 8.85 -8.99
C ALA A 582 -28.54 7.68 -9.88
N LEU A 583 -28.24 6.45 -9.46
CA LEU A 583 -28.83 5.27 -10.08
C LEU A 583 -30.14 4.91 -9.34
N PRO A 584 -31.18 4.49 -10.06
CA PRO A 584 -32.40 4.01 -9.41
C PRO A 584 -32.08 2.86 -8.44
N GLY A 585 -32.46 3.02 -7.17
CA GLY A 585 -32.31 1.97 -6.15
C GLY A 585 -30.92 1.81 -5.55
N ASP A 586 -29.94 2.67 -5.85
CA ASP A 586 -28.58 2.61 -5.29
C ASP A 586 -28.47 3.14 -3.84
N GLY A 587 -29.57 3.65 -3.28
CA GLY A 587 -29.62 4.20 -1.93
C GLY A 587 -29.02 5.61 -1.80
N ALA A 588 -28.86 6.33 -2.91
CA ALA A 588 -28.41 7.71 -2.91
C ALA A 588 -29.42 8.63 -2.19
N TRP A 589 -28.92 9.59 -1.43
CA TRP A 589 -29.74 10.53 -0.67
C TRP A 589 -30.28 11.67 -1.55
N TRP A 590 -29.70 11.88 -2.73
CA TRP A 590 -30.05 12.95 -3.67
C TRP A 590 -30.24 12.37 -5.07
N GLY A 591 -31.13 12.94 -5.84
CA GLY A 591 -31.42 12.53 -7.22
C GLY A 591 -30.25 12.76 -8.19
N ALA A 592 -29.36 13.71 -7.87
CA ALA A 592 -28.12 14.00 -8.58
C ALA A 592 -27.19 14.81 -7.70
N LEU A 593 -25.88 14.80 -8.03
CA LEU A 593 -24.93 15.81 -7.54
C LEU A 593 -24.60 16.81 -8.64
N CYS A 594 -24.44 18.09 -8.28
CA CYS A 594 -23.70 19.09 -9.04
C CYS A 594 -22.47 19.47 -8.22
N VAL A 595 -21.30 19.38 -8.82
CA VAL A 595 -20.02 19.68 -8.17
C VAL A 595 -19.29 20.73 -8.97
N TYR A 596 -18.75 21.73 -8.28
CA TYR A 596 -18.02 22.85 -8.87
C TYR A 596 -16.70 23.04 -8.14
N TYR A 597 -15.62 23.25 -8.90
CA TYR A 597 -14.29 23.57 -8.39
C TYR A 597 -13.91 24.98 -8.86
N ASN A 598 -13.63 25.85 -7.90
CA ASN A 598 -13.14 27.20 -8.14
C ASN A 598 -11.72 27.32 -7.58
N PRO A 599 -10.67 27.33 -8.41
CA PRO A 599 -9.29 27.52 -7.96
C PRO A 599 -8.90 28.99 -7.82
N THR A 600 -9.79 29.93 -8.20
CA THR A 600 -9.50 31.37 -8.20
C THR A 600 -9.68 31.99 -6.82
N GLU A 601 -9.01 33.12 -6.56
CA GLU A 601 -9.17 33.92 -5.34
C GLU A 601 -10.40 34.84 -5.38
N GLN A 602 -11.32 34.65 -6.34
CA GLN A 602 -12.53 35.42 -6.53
C GLN A 602 -13.78 34.57 -6.33
N GLU A 603 -14.85 35.19 -5.84
CA GLU A 603 -16.17 34.60 -5.91
C GLU A 603 -16.60 34.43 -7.37
N GLN A 604 -17.28 33.34 -7.70
CA GLN A 604 -17.71 33.04 -9.05
C GLN A 604 -19.21 32.77 -9.10
N PRO A 605 -19.98 33.60 -9.81
CA PRO A 605 -21.41 33.35 -10.02
C PRO A 605 -21.57 32.16 -11.00
N ILE A 606 -22.51 31.27 -10.68
CA ILE A 606 -22.86 30.13 -11.54
C ILE A 606 -24.37 30.03 -11.67
N ARG A 607 -24.80 29.35 -12.74
CA ARG A 607 -26.20 28.93 -12.92
C ARG A 607 -26.33 27.44 -12.61
N LEU A 608 -27.20 27.11 -11.66
CA LEU A 608 -27.58 25.74 -11.36
C LEU A 608 -28.56 25.22 -12.43
N PRO A 609 -28.50 23.90 -12.77
CA PRO A 609 -29.53 23.30 -13.61
C PRO A 609 -30.91 23.42 -12.99
N ASP A 610 -31.95 23.23 -13.81
CA ASP A 610 -33.34 23.24 -13.33
C ASP A 610 -33.52 22.22 -12.19
N GLY A 611 -34.23 22.64 -11.14
CA GLY A 611 -34.47 21.86 -9.94
C GLY A 611 -34.23 22.63 -8.64
N ARG A 612 -34.39 21.88 -7.55
CA ARG A 612 -34.12 22.40 -6.19
C ARG A 612 -32.85 21.72 -5.67
N TRP A 613 -31.82 22.49 -5.36
CA TRP A 613 -30.49 22.02 -5.05
C TRP A 613 -30.11 22.37 -3.60
N LYS A 614 -29.94 21.35 -2.76
CA LYS A 614 -29.47 21.50 -1.40
C LYS A 614 -27.95 21.68 -1.40
N LEU A 615 -27.43 22.72 -0.73
CA LEU A 615 -26.01 22.93 -0.55
C LEU A 615 -25.44 21.87 0.41
N LEU A 616 -24.48 21.09 -0.03
CA LEU A 616 -23.89 19.98 0.73
C LEU A 616 -22.49 20.30 1.27
N SER A 617 -21.70 21.06 0.48
CA SER A 617 -20.36 21.53 0.81
C SER A 617 -20.13 22.91 0.20
N ASP A 618 -19.44 23.81 0.91
CA ASP A 618 -19.17 25.19 0.47
C ASP A 618 -17.69 25.58 0.47
N GLY A 619 -16.76 24.63 0.58
CA GLY A 619 -15.32 24.88 0.65
C GLY A 619 -14.80 25.15 2.07
N THR A 620 -15.67 25.47 3.03
CA THR A 620 -15.31 25.60 4.47
C THR A 620 -15.84 24.43 5.28
N SER A 621 -17.03 23.94 4.94
CA SER A 621 -17.70 22.80 5.55
C SER A 621 -18.20 21.84 4.47
N SER A 622 -17.95 20.57 4.63
CA SER A 622 -18.46 19.48 3.78
C SER A 622 -19.55 18.65 4.47
N SER A 623 -20.08 19.13 5.59
CA SER A 623 -21.10 18.46 6.40
C SER A 623 -22.44 19.20 6.43
N LEU A 624 -22.64 20.18 5.54
CA LEU A 624 -23.87 20.99 5.47
C LEU A 624 -25.11 20.13 5.18
N TRP A 625 -24.93 18.99 4.48
CA TRP A 625 -26.00 18.05 4.18
C TRP A 625 -26.63 17.38 5.41
N ARG A 626 -25.94 17.40 6.56
CA ARG A 626 -26.44 16.82 7.83
C ARG A 626 -27.39 17.74 8.59
N GLY A 627 -27.47 19.01 8.19
CA GLY A 627 -28.33 20.02 8.81
C GLY A 627 -29.28 20.68 7.82
N ASP A 628 -29.92 21.76 8.25
CA ASP A 628 -30.79 22.59 7.43
C ASP A 628 -29.96 23.57 6.59
N SER A 629 -29.29 23.06 5.56
CA SER A 629 -28.57 23.90 4.61
C SER A 629 -29.50 24.50 3.55
N ARG A 630 -29.02 25.57 2.90
CA ARG A 630 -29.79 26.32 1.88
C ARG A 630 -30.22 25.41 0.73
N ILE A 631 -31.45 25.56 0.29
CA ILE A 631 -31.95 24.99 -0.98
C ILE A 631 -32.02 26.15 -1.96
N LEU A 632 -31.35 26.02 -3.10
CA LEU A 632 -31.23 27.02 -4.15
C LEU A 632 -31.86 26.54 -5.45
N SER A 633 -32.24 27.48 -6.30
CA SER A 633 -32.67 27.24 -7.67
C SER A 633 -32.19 28.43 -8.53
N GLY A 634 -31.72 28.13 -9.74
CA GLY A 634 -31.26 29.14 -10.69
C GLY A 634 -29.82 29.60 -10.42
N GLU A 635 -29.57 30.54 -9.54
CA GLU A 635 -28.23 31.13 -9.34
C GLU A 635 -27.60 30.71 -8.02
N ALA A 636 -26.27 30.59 -8.02
CA ALA A 636 -25.45 30.37 -6.83
C ALA A 636 -24.10 31.06 -7.01
N VAL A 637 -23.38 31.25 -5.89
CA VAL A 637 -22.02 31.83 -5.88
C VAL A 637 -21.08 30.83 -5.27
N LEU A 638 -19.99 30.54 -5.98
CA LEU A 638 -18.89 29.73 -5.49
C LEU A 638 -17.92 30.60 -4.70
N ALA A 639 -17.54 30.16 -3.51
CA ALA A 639 -16.50 30.82 -2.73
C ALA A 639 -15.12 30.71 -3.42
N PRO A 640 -14.17 31.63 -3.11
CA PRO A 640 -12.77 31.48 -3.56
C PRO A 640 -12.14 30.19 -3.11
N VAL A 641 -11.27 29.61 -3.92
CA VAL A 641 -10.48 28.40 -3.65
C VAL A 641 -11.33 27.31 -2.97
N SER A 642 -12.38 26.84 -3.66
CA SER A 642 -13.39 25.97 -3.04
C SER A 642 -13.86 24.83 -3.94
N ALA A 643 -14.28 23.75 -3.31
CA ALA A 643 -15.12 22.72 -3.89
C ALA A 643 -16.54 22.85 -3.33
N THR A 644 -17.49 23.27 -4.19
CA THR A 644 -18.89 23.46 -3.82
C THR A 644 -19.74 22.33 -4.38
N ILE A 645 -20.55 21.70 -3.54
CA ILE A 645 -21.32 20.51 -3.89
C ILE A 645 -22.79 20.74 -3.56
N PHE A 646 -23.65 20.46 -4.52
CA PHE A 646 -25.10 20.50 -4.39
C PHE A 646 -25.71 19.12 -4.66
N GLY A 647 -26.80 18.80 -3.94
CA GLY A 647 -27.63 17.61 -4.13
C GLY A 647 -29.04 17.96 -4.57
N LEU A 648 -29.55 17.31 -5.63
CA LEU A 648 -30.92 17.48 -6.13
C LEU A 648 -31.92 16.87 -5.13
N VAL A 649 -32.86 17.68 -4.61
CA VAL A 649 -33.90 17.27 -3.64
C VAL A 649 -35.28 17.22 -4.27
#